data_33dc07f4b3923ea22ad768d128d8f8a6
#
_entry.id   33dc07f4b3923ea22ad768d128d8f8a6
#
_cell.length_a   1.000
_cell.length_b   1.000
_cell.length_c   1.000
_cell.angle_alpha   90.00
_cell.angle_beta   90.00
_cell.angle_gamma   90.00
#
_symmetry.space_group_name_H-M   'P 1'
#
loop_
_entity.id
_entity.type
_entity.pdbx_description
1 polymer ?
#
loop_
_entity_poly.entity_id
_entity_poly.type
_entity_poly.pdbx_seq_one_letter_code
_entity_poly.pdbx_strand_id
1 'polypeptide(L)'
;VEGVERASVNLATEKASVEFDPERVEVAEIITAVREAGYDVALEKAILPIGGMTCASCVAHVENALSKVPGVIEASVNLATEKAIVTFVPDVAGLADFKQAVAEAGYEVLEVPEEGVAEEELEDEAERKMRQARFRMRVAWAFTVPIILWMLAEMFFGIVWPNQTVYDLGMVLLALPVLFWVGRRTYRSGLSAVLHGYANMDTLIGLGTGVSLLTGPASFFFPVANYAGVAAMIMAFHLTGRYVEETAKGRASQAIRKLLELGAKTARVLVDGREIEVPIERVTVGDVMIVRPGEKVPTDGVVLEGESAVDESMATGESMPVNKHPGDEVIGATVNQEGLLKVRATRVGKDTFLSQVIRMVEECQGSKVPIQEFADRVTGVFVPVVITIAVLTMLAWVFFPGAMQPLVQAGTFLPWVNPDLSTLTLAIISTVAVLVIACPCALGLATPTALMVGSGMGAEHGILIRSGEAIQTLKDVRVVVFDKTGTITKGKPEVTDIIQIPNPNDQIPKDELLRLAASAERGSEHPLGRAIVERAEEEEVTLAEPQEFQAVRGKGVVAMVDGRRVLVGSRRLMAEHGVDPAPLEAELVRLEEEGKTAMLVAANGTLAGVIAVADTLKEDSVQAIRELEAMGMETAILTGDNRRTGQAIARKVGISRVLAEVLPDAKVQEIKRLQEQVGLVAMVGDGINDAPALTQANVGIAIGTGTDIAIEASDVTLVSGHLSGVVSAVKLSRATFRKIKQNLFWAFFYNVVMIPLAVMGLMHPVLAEICMATSSVTVVNNANLLRRVDIQPSYRRKAR
;
A
#
# COMPACT_ATOMS: atom_id res chain seq x y z
N VAL A 1 -33.85 11.79 -3.72
CA VAL A 1 -33.36 10.75 -4.63
C VAL A 1 -34.59 10.14 -5.28
N GLU A 2 -34.61 10.04 -6.63
CA GLU A 2 -35.73 9.46 -7.38
C GLU A 2 -35.75 7.95 -7.12
N GLY A 3 -36.90 7.41 -6.66
CA GLY A 3 -37.00 6.00 -6.23
C GLY A 3 -37.04 5.79 -4.71
N VAL A 4 -36.83 6.82 -3.89
CA VAL A 4 -37.05 6.78 -2.45
C VAL A 4 -38.52 7.09 -2.15
N GLU A 5 -39.22 6.13 -1.52
CA GLU A 5 -40.63 6.27 -1.17
C GLU A 5 -40.83 7.01 0.17
N ARG A 6 -39.95 6.71 1.13
CA ARG A 6 -40.01 7.33 2.45
C ARG A 6 -38.62 7.40 3.10
N ALA A 7 -38.31 8.50 3.75
CA ALA A 7 -37.12 8.65 4.56
C ALA A 7 -37.48 9.28 5.91
N SER A 8 -36.93 8.74 7.00
CA SER A 8 -37.08 9.30 8.34
C SER A 8 -35.74 9.20 9.09
N VAL A 9 -35.39 10.25 9.81
CA VAL A 9 -34.14 10.33 10.59
C VAL A 9 -34.49 10.42 12.06
N ASN A 10 -33.89 9.57 12.87
CA ASN A 10 -33.98 9.61 14.31
C ASN A 10 -32.71 10.25 14.90
N LEU A 11 -32.81 11.49 15.34
CA LEU A 11 -31.68 12.26 15.86
C LEU A 11 -31.10 11.68 17.17
N ALA A 12 -31.92 10.97 17.97
CA ALA A 12 -31.46 10.41 19.25
C ALA A 12 -30.63 9.11 19.07
N THR A 13 -30.86 8.39 17.98
CA THR A 13 -30.13 7.17 17.65
C THR A 13 -29.17 7.35 16.48
N GLU A 14 -29.17 8.55 15.88
CA GLU A 14 -28.35 8.90 14.69
C GLU A 14 -28.58 7.95 13.51
N LYS A 15 -29.79 7.34 13.41
CA LYS A 15 -30.14 6.40 12.35
C LYS A 15 -31.17 6.98 11.40
N ALA A 16 -30.96 6.74 10.11
CA ALA A 16 -31.91 7.02 9.04
C ALA A 16 -32.57 5.72 8.56
N SER A 17 -33.90 5.70 8.51
CA SER A 17 -34.67 4.62 7.86
C SER A 17 -35.15 5.12 6.51
N VAL A 18 -34.80 4.39 5.44
CA VAL A 18 -35.14 4.74 4.07
C VAL A 18 -35.86 3.56 3.43
N GLU A 19 -37.08 3.79 2.95
CA GLU A 19 -37.86 2.86 2.13
C GLU A 19 -37.68 3.30 0.66
N PHE A 20 -37.15 2.41 -0.19
CA PHE A 20 -36.82 2.72 -1.58
C PHE A 20 -37.06 1.52 -2.51
N ASP A 21 -37.26 1.79 -3.77
CA ASP A 21 -37.38 0.78 -4.83
C ASP A 21 -35.99 0.36 -5.33
N PRO A 22 -35.53 -0.86 -5.03
CA PRO A 22 -34.18 -1.32 -5.40
C PRO A 22 -33.98 -1.48 -6.93
N GLU A 23 -35.05 -1.45 -7.74
CA GLU A 23 -34.92 -1.43 -9.19
C GLU A 23 -34.65 -0.02 -9.76
N ARG A 24 -34.84 1.03 -8.94
CA ARG A 24 -34.73 2.43 -9.36
C ARG A 24 -33.60 3.21 -8.71
N VAL A 25 -33.16 2.81 -7.51
CA VAL A 25 -32.12 3.51 -6.78
C VAL A 25 -31.23 2.52 -6.02
N GLU A 26 -29.93 2.72 -6.10
CA GLU A 26 -28.95 1.97 -5.35
C GLU A 26 -28.63 2.62 -4.00
N VAL A 27 -28.24 1.82 -3.00
CA VAL A 27 -27.86 2.32 -1.67
C VAL A 27 -26.73 3.36 -1.76
N ALA A 28 -25.82 3.20 -2.71
CA ALA A 28 -24.72 4.13 -2.97
C ALA A 28 -25.22 5.55 -3.36
N GLU A 29 -26.30 5.65 -4.11
CA GLU A 29 -26.91 6.94 -4.47
C GLU A 29 -27.55 7.63 -3.25
N ILE A 30 -28.16 6.84 -2.35
CA ILE A 30 -28.74 7.35 -1.11
C ILE A 30 -27.61 7.89 -0.21
N ILE A 31 -26.49 7.17 -0.08
CA ILE A 31 -25.34 7.62 0.69
C ILE A 31 -24.75 8.91 0.09
N THR A 32 -24.65 8.96 -1.24
CA THR A 32 -24.16 10.17 -1.93
C THR A 32 -25.04 11.38 -1.61
N ALA A 33 -26.38 11.23 -1.61
CA ALA A 33 -27.30 12.30 -1.25
C ALA A 33 -27.17 12.73 0.21
N VAL A 34 -26.90 11.79 1.14
CA VAL A 34 -26.62 12.09 2.55
C VAL A 34 -25.34 12.91 2.68
N ARG A 35 -24.28 12.55 1.93
CA ARG A 35 -23.00 13.28 1.91
C ARG A 35 -23.14 14.67 1.30
N GLU A 36 -23.90 14.82 0.22
CA GLU A 36 -24.20 16.13 -0.37
C GLU A 36 -24.99 17.05 0.58
N ALA A 37 -25.79 16.47 1.50
CA ALA A 37 -26.47 17.20 2.55
C ALA A 37 -25.54 17.58 3.73
N GLY A 38 -24.25 17.20 3.70
CA GLY A 38 -23.27 17.55 4.72
C GLY A 38 -23.17 16.56 5.89
N TYR A 39 -23.72 15.35 5.75
CA TYR A 39 -23.65 14.27 6.74
C TYR A 39 -22.89 13.09 6.16
N ASP A 40 -22.39 12.20 7.01
CA ASP A 40 -21.76 10.96 6.56
C ASP A 40 -22.53 9.72 7.06
N VAL A 41 -22.30 8.58 6.40
CA VAL A 41 -22.89 7.29 6.75
C VAL A 41 -21.78 6.41 7.30
N ALA A 42 -21.97 5.80 8.46
CA ALA A 42 -21.04 4.85 9.03
C ALA A 42 -20.95 3.61 8.14
N LEU A 43 -19.75 3.36 7.59
CA LEU A 43 -19.44 2.20 6.78
C LEU A 43 -18.43 1.33 7.53
N GLU A 44 -18.58 0.02 7.42
CA GLU A 44 -17.62 -0.94 7.93
C GLU A 44 -16.92 -1.67 6.78
N LYS A 45 -15.71 -2.18 7.05
CA LYS A 45 -14.95 -3.02 6.14
C LYS A 45 -14.78 -4.41 6.73
N ALA A 46 -15.18 -5.43 5.98
CA ALA A 46 -14.92 -6.83 6.30
C ALA A 46 -13.85 -7.40 5.37
N ILE A 47 -12.88 -8.11 5.92
CA ILE A 47 -11.86 -8.85 5.17
C ILE A 47 -12.21 -10.33 5.25
N LEU A 48 -12.53 -10.93 4.09
CA LEU A 48 -12.98 -12.32 3.98
C LEU A 48 -11.92 -13.15 3.25
N PRO A 49 -11.35 -14.20 3.86
CA PRO A 49 -10.51 -15.16 3.15
C PRO A 49 -11.39 -16.05 2.28
N ILE A 50 -11.12 -16.07 0.96
CA ILE A 50 -11.92 -16.81 -0.03
C ILE A 50 -11.13 -18.00 -0.56
N GLY A 51 -11.66 -19.19 -0.33
CA GLY A 51 -11.12 -20.45 -0.83
C GLY A 51 -11.59 -20.79 -2.25
N GLY A 52 -10.73 -21.42 -3.04
CA GLY A 52 -11.09 -22.00 -4.34
C GLY A 52 -10.89 -21.11 -5.56
N MET A 53 -10.50 -19.86 -5.42
CA MET A 53 -10.19 -19.00 -6.56
C MET A 53 -8.89 -19.42 -7.25
N THR A 54 -8.89 -19.42 -8.59
CA THR A 54 -7.76 -19.89 -9.39
C THR A 54 -7.31 -18.92 -10.48
N CYS A 55 -8.14 -17.94 -10.83
CA CYS A 55 -7.84 -16.99 -11.91
C CYS A 55 -8.68 -15.71 -11.78
N ALA A 56 -8.40 -14.73 -12.63
CA ALA A 56 -9.10 -13.45 -12.65
C ALA A 56 -10.63 -13.57 -12.93
N SER A 57 -11.05 -14.58 -13.70
CA SER A 57 -12.49 -14.83 -13.91
C SER A 57 -13.21 -15.26 -12.62
N CYS A 58 -12.49 -16.02 -11.75
CA CYS A 58 -13.02 -16.39 -10.43
C CYS A 58 -13.20 -15.15 -9.54
N VAL A 59 -12.21 -14.24 -9.58
CA VAL A 59 -12.26 -12.96 -8.85
C VAL A 59 -13.48 -12.16 -9.24
N ALA A 60 -13.67 -11.91 -10.55
CA ALA A 60 -14.80 -11.15 -11.07
C ALA A 60 -16.15 -11.78 -10.69
N HIS A 61 -16.22 -13.12 -10.62
CA HIS A 61 -17.45 -13.82 -10.27
C HIS A 61 -17.80 -13.65 -8.77
N VAL A 62 -16.82 -13.75 -7.89
CA VAL A 62 -17.00 -13.53 -6.43
C VAL A 62 -17.34 -12.05 -6.15
N GLU A 63 -16.67 -11.09 -6.82
CA GLU A 63 -17.00 -9.67 -6.69
C GLU A 63 -18.43 -9.35 -7.09
N ASN A 64 -18.84 -9.86 -8.25
CA ASN A 64 -20.23 -9.68 -8.71
C ASN A 64 -21.26 -10.29 -7.75
N ALA A 65 -20.94 -11.39 -7.08
CA ALA A 65 -21.81 -11.99 -6.08
C ALA A 65 -21.90 -11.13 -4.82
N LEU A 66 -20.76 -10.65 -4.30
CA LEU A 66 -20.70 -9.77 -3.12
C LEU A 66 -21.35 -8.41 -3.37
N SER A 67 -21.10 -7.80 -4.53
CA SER A 67 -21.67 -6.50 -4.89
C SER A 67 -23.19 -6.51 -5.07
N LYS A 68 -23.80 -7.68 -5.25
CA LYS A 68 -25.26 -7.83 -5.33
C LYS A 68 -25.93 -7.96 -3.95
N VAL A 69 -25.15 -8.11 -2.88
CA VAL A 69 -25.70 -8.17 -1.52
C VAL A 69 -26.20 -6.77 -1.14
N PRO A 70 -27.49 -6.62 -0.76
CA PRO A 70 -28.02 -5.31 -0.33
C PRO A 70 -27.19 -4.75 0.83
N GLY A 71 -26.81 -3.47 0.74
CA GLY A 71 -25.97 -2.81 1.76
C GLY A 71 -24.45 -2.89 1.50
N VAL A 72 -24.01 -3.64 0.51
CA VAL A 72 -22.61 -3.61 0.04
C VAL A 72 -22.43 -2.40 -0.88
N ILE A 73 -21.45 -1.56 -0.56
CA ILE A 73 -21.09 -0.39 -1.34
C ILE A 73 -19.99 -0.72 -2.34
N GLU A 74 -18.99 -1.50 -1.87
CA GLU A 74 -17.84 -1.89 -2.67
C GLU A 74 -17.37 -3.28 -2.25
N ALA A 75 -17.04 -4.12 -3.22
CA ALA A 75 -16.42 -5.40 -2.99
C ALA A 75 -15.19 -5.52 -3.90
N SER A 76 -14.03 -5.71 -3.31
CA SER A 76 -12.76 -5.89 -4.00
C SER A 76 -12.15 -7.24 -3.63
N VAL A 77 -11.82 -8.06 -4.62
CA VAL A 77 -11.25 -9.39 -4.39
C VAL A 77 -9.85 -9.47 -4.99
N ASN A 78 -8.90 -9.92 -4.22
CA ASN A 78 -7.51 -10.07 -4.64
C ASN A 78 -7.12 -11.55 -4.76
N LEU A 79 -6.76 -11.98 -5.97
CA LEU A 79 -6.35 -13.36 -6.23
C LEU A 79 -5.04 -13.76 -5.53
N ALA A 80 -4.10 -12.82 -5.37
CA ALA A 80 -2.79 -13.13 -4.81
C ALA A 80 -2.84 -13.31 -3.28
N THR A 81 -3.68 -12.54 -2.60
CA THR A 81 -3.91 -12.66 -1.15
C THR A 81 -5.03 -13.64 -0.81
N GLU A 82 -5.84 -14.05 -1.82
CA GLU A 82 -7.06 -14.85 -1.64
C GLU A 82 -8.05 -14.22 -0.65
N LYS A 83 -8.07 -12.88 -0.56
CA LYS A 83 -8.94 -12.12 0.34
C LYS A 83 -9.92 -11.26 -0.46
N ALA A 84 -11.14 -11.11 0.05
CA ALA A 84 -12.12 -10.12 -0.38
C ALA A 84 -12.21 -9.01 0.68
N ILE A 85 -12.19 -7.75 0.27
CA ILE A 85 -12.48 -6.60 1.11
C ILE A 85 -13.87 -6.10 0.71
N VAL A 86 -14.80 -6.08 1.67
CA VAL A 86 -16.19 -5.65 1.45
C VAL A 86 -16.44 -4.42 2.31
N THR A 87 -16.77 -3.30 1.67
CA THR A 87 -17.22 -2.08 2.35
C THR A 87 -18.75 -2.08 2.35
N PHE A 88 -19.38 -1.98 3.50
CA PHE A 88 -20.82 -2.20 3.66
C PHE A 88 -21.43 -1.34 4.77
N VAL A 89 -22.76 -1.24 4.76
CA VAL A 89 -23.55 -0.62 5.81
C VAL A 89 -23.90 -1.68 6.86
N PRO A 90 -23.37 -1.60 8.11
CA PRO A 90 -23.45 -2.69 9.09
C PRO A 90 -24.89 -3.04 9.55
N ASP A 91 -25.81 -2.08 9.48
CA ASP A 91 -27.22 -2.30 9.81
C ASP A 91 -28.02 -2.97 8.66
N VAL A 92 -27.42 -3.12 7.46
CA VAL A 92 -28.11 -3.64 6.26
C VAL A 92 -27.51 -4.97 5.82
N ALA A 93 -26.19 -5.14 5.89
CA ALA A 93 -25.49 -6.36 5.48
C ALA A 93 -24.56 -6.84 6.59
N GLY A 94 -24.29 -8.14 6.62
CA GLY A 94 -23.41 -8.74 7.60
C GLY A 94 -22.64 -9.96 7.08
N LEU A 95 -21.75 -10.50 7.89
CA LEU A 95 -20.86 -11.61 7.55
C LEU A 95 -21.62 -12.85 7.05
N ALA A 96 -22.84 -13.10 7.55
CA ALA A 96 -23.67 -14.23 7.13
C ALA A 96 -24.12 -14.11 5.66
N ASP A 97 -24.50 -12.88 5.26
CA ASP A 97 -24.96 -12.60 3.90
C ASP A 97 -23.80 -12.74 2.89
N PHE A 98 -22.60 -12.30 3.28
CA PHE A 98 -21.39 -12.45 2.46
C PHE A 98 -21.01 -13.92 2.29
N LYS A 99 -21.05 -14.71 3.38
CA LYS A 99 -20.80 -16.17 3.32
C LYS A 99 -21.79 -16.87 2.40
N GLN A 100 -23.04 -16.50 2.45
CA GLN A 100 -24.08 -17.05 1.58
C GLN A 100 -23.84 -16.68 0.11
N ALA A 101 -23.58 -15.40 -0.19
CA ALA A 101 -23.34 -14.94 -1.55
C ALA A 101 -22.11 -15.60 -2.19
N VAL A 102 -21.03 -15.78 -1.42
CA VAL A 102 -19.82 -16.48 -1.86
C VAL A 102 -20.08 -17.97 -2.10
N ALA A 103 -20.87 -18.61 -1.24
CA ALA A 103 -21.24 -20.02 -1.41
C ALA A 103 -22.13 -20.24 -2.64
N GLU A 104 -23.09 -19.37 -2.90
CA GLU A 104 -23.94 -19.40 -4.09
C GLU A 104 -23.13 -19.18 -5.39
N ALA A 105 -22.03 -18.43 -5.32
CA ALA A 105 -21.08 -18.28 -6.41
C ALA A 105 -20.15 -19.51 -6.61
N GLY A 106 -20.26 -20.54 -5.77
CA GLY A 106 -19.48 -21.78 -5.88
C GLY A 106 -18.11 -21.73 -5.20
N TYR A 107 -17.90 -20.79 -4.28
CA TYR A 107 -16.68 -20.61 -3.50
C TYR A 107 -16.96 -20.76 -2.01
N GLU A 108 -15.89 -20.71 -1.20
CA GLU A 108 -15.98 -20.89 0.25
C GLU A 108 -15.29 -19.72 0.96
N VAL A 109 -15.97 -19.15 1.96
CA VAL A 109 -15.32 -18.24 2.91
C VAL A 109 -14.67 -19.11 3.98
N LEU A 110 -13.35 -19.06 4.05
CA LEU A 110 -12.59 -19.78 5.07
C LEU A 110 -12.86 -19.15 6.45
N GLU A 111 -12.82 -19.96 7.51
CA GLU A 111 -12.99 -19.42 8.86
C GLU A 111 -11.86 -18.43 9.17
N VAL A 112 -12.25 -17.26 9.65
CA VAL A 112 -11.30 -16.30 10.22
C VAL A 112 -11.00 -16.81 11.63
N PRO A 113 -9.75 -17.15 11.96
CA PRO A 113 -9.41 -17.55 13.32
C PRO A 113 -9.77 -16.44 14.31
N GLU A 114 -10.30 -16.80 15.48
CA GLU A 114 -10.53 -15.86 16.57
C GLU A 114 -9.22 -15.17 16.98
N GLU A 115 -9.31 -13.91 17.37
CA GLU A 115 -8.18 -13.03 17.68
C GLU A 115 -7.21 -13.68 18.70
N GLY A 116 -5.93 -13.76 18.31
CA GLY A 116 -4.83 -14.23 19.16
C GLY A 116 -4.14 -15.54 18.76
N VAL A 117 -4.72 -16.36 17.88
CA VAL A 117 -4.15 -17.65 17.38
C VAL A 117 -3.71 -17.54 15.91
N ALA A 118 -3.96 -16.39 15.29
CA ALA A 118 -3.93 -16.20 13.83
C ALA A 118 -2.54 -16.32 13.18
N GLU A 119 -1.45 -16.03 13.86
CA GLU A 119 -0.13 -15.93 13.22
C GLU A 119 0.49 -17.29 12.88
N GLU A 120 0.49 -18.22 13.83
CA GLU A 120 1.02 -19.58 13.60
C GLU A 120 0.14 -20.38 12.63
N GLU A 121 -1.19 -20.18 12.67
CA GLU A 121 -2.12 -20.87 11.77
C GLU A 121 -2.04 -20.36 10.33
N LEU A 122 -1.84 -19.07 10.08
CA LEU A 122 -1.63 -18.50 8.75
C LEU A 122 -0.30 -18.96 8.14
N GLU A 123 0.76 -19.05 8.94
CA GLU A 123 2.05 -19.62 8.51
C GLU A 123 1.90 -21.08 8.08
N ASP A 124 1.22 -21.87 8.90
CA ASP A 124 0.97 -23.29 8.65
C ASP A 124 0.12 -23.48 7.37
N GLU A 125 -0.83 -22.58 7.09
CA GLU A 125 -1.70 -22.71 5.91
C GLU A 125 -0.95 -22.40 4.60
N ALA A 126 -0.17 -21.32 4.54
CA ALA A 126 0.64 -20.98 3.35
C ALA A 126 1.70 -22.05 3.07
N GLU A 127 2.36 -22.55 4.12
CA GLU A 127 3.30 -23.67 3.99
C GLU A 127 2.61 -24.98 3.59
N ARG A 128 1.41 -25.27 4.12
CA ARG A 128 0.61 -26.43 3.73
C ARG A 128 0.21 -26.37 2.26
N LYS A 129 -0.25 -25.20 1.76
CA LYS A 129 -0.58 -24.99 0.34
C LYS A 129 0.65 -25.22 -0.54
N MET A 130 1.80 -24.65 -0.20
CA MET A 130 3.05 -24.83 -0.93
C MET A 130 3.56 -26.28 -0.87
N ARG A 131 3.50 -26.95 0.29
CA ARG A 131 3.82 -28.38 0.44
C ARG A 131 2.93 -29.26 -0.42
N GLN A 132 1.62 -28.99 -0.43
CA GLN A 132 0.66 -29.73 -1.27
C GLN A 132 0.92 -29.51 -2.77
N ALA A 133 1.17 -28.28 -3.21
CA ALA A 133 1.50 -27.99 -4.59
C ALA A 133 2.80 -28.70 -5.02
N ARG A 134 3.84 -28.67 -4.18
CA ARG A 134 5.09 -29.40 -4.38
C ARG A 134 4.89 -30.92 -4.48
N PHE A 135 4.07 -31.46 -3.59
CA PHE A 135 3.75 -32.91 -3.61
C PHE A 135 3.07 -33.29 -4.92
N ARG A 136 2.02 -32.55 -5.32
CA ARG A 136 1.28 -32.81 -6.57
C ARG A 136 2.20 -32.71 -7.79
N MET A 137 3.03 -31.69 -7.88
CA MET A 137 4.02 -31.53 -8.95
C MET A 137 4.97 -32.73 -8.98
N ARG A 138 5.56 -33.14 -7.86
CA ARG A 138 6.49 -34.30 -7.80
C ARG A 138 5.85 -35.59 -8.24
N VAL A 139 4.62 -35.86 -7.78
CA VAL A 139 3.87 -37.06 -8.18
C VAL A 139 3.52 -37.01 -9.67
N ALA A 140 3.07 -35.87 -10.19
CA ALA A 140 2.80 -35.72 -11.61
C ALA A 140 4.06 -36.05 -12.45
N TRP A 141 5.21 -35.50 -12.09
CA TRP A 141 6.48 -35.79 -12.78
C TRP A 141 6.94 -37.25 -12.63
N ALA A 142 6.68 -37.89 -11.49
CA ALA A 142 7.03 -39.30 -11.30
C ALA A 142 6.34 -40.23 -12.33
N PHE A 143 5.09 -39.90 -12.74
CA PHE A 143 4.41 -40.64 -13.81
C PHE A 143 4.69 -40.09 -15.22
N THR A 144 4.96 -38.80 -15.35
CA THR A 144 5.17 -38.14 -16.65
C THR A 144 6.57 -38.41 -17.22
N VAL A 145 7.61 -38.50 -16.37
CA VAL A 145 8.97 -38.78 -16.82
C VAL A 145 9.06 -40.14 -17.57
N PRO A 146 8.49 -41.24 -17.07
CA PRO A 146 8.43 -42.49 -17.85
C PRO A 146 7.72 -42.32 -19.20
N ILE A 147 6.64 -41.54 -19.27
CA ILE A 147 5.93 -41.24 -20.53
C ILE A 147 6.87 -40.54 -21.50
N ILE A 148 7.58 -39.47 -21.04
CA ILE A 148 8.52 -38.72 -21.84
C ILE A 148 9.66 -39.63 -22.37
N LEU A 149 10.24 -40.47 -21.53
CA LEU A 149 11.31 -41.38 -21.91
C LEU A 149 10.85 -42.37 -23.00
N TRP A 150 9.61 -42.86 -22.88
CA TRP A 150 9.00 -43.76 -23.87
C TRP A 150 8.74 -43.03 -25.18
N MET A 151 8.22 -41.81 -25.13
CA MET A 151 8.00 -40.98 -26.35
C MET A 151 9.32 -40.60 -27.02
N LEU A 152 10.36 -40.27 -26.27
CA LEU A 152 11.69 -39.97 -26.84
C LEU A 152 12.32 -41.19 -27.48
N ALA A 153 12.15 -42.39 -26.91
CA ALA A 153 12.63 -43.63 -27.51
C ALA A 153 11.96 -43.92 -28.85
N GLU A 154 10.64 -43.70 -28.96
CA GLU A 154 9.92 -43.81 -30.21
C GLU A 154 10.36 -42.73 -31.21
N MET A 155 10.42 -41.45 -30.78
CA MET A 155 10.72 -40.32 -31.66
C MET A 155 12.15 -40.35 -32.24
N PHE A 156 13.18 -40.68 -31.42
CA PHE A 156 14.57 -40.61 -31.87
C PHE A 156 15.13 -41.94 -32.41
N PHE A 157 14.60 -43.06 -31.92
CA PHE A 157 15.15 -44.38 -32.23
C PHE A 157 14.11 -45.28 -32.93
N GLY A 158 12.88 -44.82 -33.11
CA GLY A 158 11.81 -45.65 -33.69
C GLY A 158 11.48 -46.90 -32.85
N ILE A 159 11.87 -46.89 -31.54
CA ILE A 159 11.72 -48.07 -30.67
C ILE A 159 10.37 -47.98 -29.97
N VAL A 160 9.44 -48.83 -30.36
CA VAL A 160 8.16 -49.06 -29.67
C VAL A 160 8.26 -50.36 -28.87
N TRP A 161 8.59 -50.26 -27.58
CA TRP A 161 8.79 -51.44 -26.72
C TRP A 161 7.65 -51.59 -25.70
N PRO A 162 7.12 -52.79 -25.45
CA PRO A 162 7.39 -54.06 -26.10
C PRO A 162 6.64 -54.25 -27.43
N ASN A 163 5.52 -53.53 -27.66
CA ASN A 163 4.75 -53.45 -28.89
C ASN A 163 3.82 -52.23 -28.86
N GLN A 164 3.24 -51.88 -30.03
CA GLN A 164 2.40 -50.69 -30.18
C GLN A 164 1.19 -50.67 -29.19
N THR A 165 0.51 -51.79 -29.02
CA THR A 165 -0.67 -51.88 -28.16
C THR A 165 -0.29 -51.68 -26.69
N VAL A 166 0.79 -52.24 -26.21
CA VAL A 166 1.26 -52.03 -24.84
C VAL A 166 1.78 -50.63 -24.64
N TYR A 167 2.42 -50.04 -25.64
CA TYR A 167 2.85 -48.64 -25.62
C TYR A 167 1.62 -47.72 -25.48
N ASP A 168 0.62 -47.88 -26.35
CA ASP A 168 -0.57 -47.04 -26.32
C ASP A 168 -1.39 -47.19 -25.04
N LEU A 169 -1.55 -48.43 -24.55
CA LEU A 169 -2.20 -48.70 -23.28
C LEU A 169 -1.41 -48.12 -22.10
N GLY A 170 -0.09 -48.25 -22.13
CA GLY A 170 0.81 -47.72 -21.12
C GLY A 170 0.72 -46.18 -21.00
N MET A 171 0.66 -45.48 -22.13
CA MET A 171 0.47 -44.03 -22.19
C MET A 171 -0.82 -43.62 -21.49
N VAL A 172 -1.92 -44.33 -21.77
CA VAL A 172 -3.23 -44.07 -21.09
C VAL A 172 -3.14 -44.36 -19.60
N LEU A 173 -2.65 -45.53 -19.21
CA LEU A 173 -2.59 -45.97 -17.80
C LEU A 173 -1.71 -45.05 -16.94
N LEU A 174 -0.58 -44.55 -17.45
CA LEU A 174 0.29 -43.62 -16.75
C LEU A 174 -0.29 -42.22 -16.70
N ALA A 175 -1.11 -41.80 -17.66
CA ALA A 175 -1.78 -40.52 -17.66
C ALA A 175 -2.90 -40.43 -16.62
N LEU A 176 -3.63 -41.52 -16.34
CA LEU A 176 -4.78 -41.52 -15.43
C LEU A 176 -4.47 -40.99 -14.02
N PRO A 177 -3.37 -41.44 -13.32
CA PRO A 177 -3.02 -40.88 -12.01
C PRO A 177 -2.69 -39.38 -12.07
N VAL A 178 -2.02 -38.92 -13.13
CA VAL A 178 -1.66 -37.52 -13.29
C VAL A 178 -2.92 -36.65 -13.42
N LEU A 179 -3.87 -37.09 -14.20
CA LEU A 179 -5.11 -36.34 -14.48
C LEU A 179 -6.10 -36.42 -13.32
N PHE A 180 -6.46 -37.63 -12.85
CA PHE A 180 -7.58 -37.82 -11.95
C PHE A 180 -7.22 -37.90 -10.47
N TRP A 181 -5.97 -38.14 -10.10
CA TRP A 181 -5.50 -38.09 -8.72
C TRP A 181 -4.92 -36.72 -8.38
N VAL A 182 -3.76 -36.35 -8.95
CA VAL A 182 -3.10 -35.07 -8.62
C VAL A 182 -3.73 -33.88 -9.32
N GLY A 183 -4.27 -34.03 -10.54
CA GLY A 183 -4.99 -33.03 -11.32
C GLY A 183 -6.47 -32.85 -10.93
N ARG A 184 -6.98 -33.63 -9.95
CA ARG A 184 -8.40 -33.62 -9.56
C ARG A 184 -8.97 -32.23 -9.26
N ARG A 185 -8.16 -31.36 -8.67
CA ARG A 185 -8.60 -29.98 -8.36
C ARG A 185 -8.93 -29.20 -9.62
N THR A 186 -8.07 -29.29 -10.65
CA THR A 186 -8.28 -28.61 -11.94
C THR A 186 -9.61 -29.03 -12.58
N TYR A 187 -9.91 -30.33 -12.62
CA TYR A 187 -11.17 -30.81 -13.17
C TYR A 187 -12.40 -30.39 -12.35
N ARG A 188 -12.28 -30.40 -11.01
CA ARG A 188 -13.38 -29.96 -10.15
C ARG A 188 -13.65 -28.46 -10.28
N SER A 189 -12.60 -27.62 -10.27
CA SER A 189 -12.71 -26.18 -10.45
C SER A 189 -13.28 -25.84 -11.81
N GLY A 190 -12.79 -26.48 -12.87
CA GLY A 190 -13.28 -26.27 -14.23
C GLY A 190 -14.74 -26.69 -14.41
N LEU A 191 -15.15 -27.84 -13.85
CA LEU A 191 -16.53 -28.32 -13.91
C LEU A 191 -17.46 -27.42 -13.09
N SER A 192 -17.05 -27.03 -11.89
CA SER A 192 -17.82 -26.09 -11.06
C SER A 192 -18.07 -24.78 -11.79
N ALA A 193 -17.06 -24.22 -12.44
CA ALA A 193 -17.19 -22.97 -13.22
C ALA A 193 -18.27 -23.13 -14.33
N VAL A 194 -18.18 -24.21 -15.11
CA VAL A 194 -19.17 -24.48 -16.19
C VAL A 194 -20.59 -24.65 -15.66
N LEU A 195 -20.76 -25.34 -14.52
CA LEU A 195 -22.07 -25.52 -13.90
C LEU A 195 -22.68 -24.20 -13.39
N HIS A 196 -21.85 -23.22 -13.04
CA HIS A 196 -22.30 -21.89 -12.64
C HIS A 196 -22.34 -20.89 -13.81
N GLY A 197 -22.22 -21.35 -15.07
CA GLY A 197 -22.43 -20.54 -16.27
C GLY A 197 -21.25 -19.69 -16.71
N TYR A 198 -20.05 -19.93 -16.21
CA TYR A 198 -18.81 -19.25 -16.66
C TYR A 198 -17.70 -20.26 -16.98
N ALA A 199 -16.64 -19.80 -17.62
CA ALA A 199 -15.46 -20.60 -17.89
C ALA A 199 -14.22 -19.95 -17.25
N ASN A 200 -13.42 -20.77 -16.59
CA ASN A 200 -12.16 -20.35 -15.98
C ASN A 200 -10.96 -21.04 -16.66
N MET A 201 -9.76 -20.74 -16.20
CA MET A 201 -8.53 -21.34 -16.67
C MET A 201 -8.54 -22.88 -16.56
N ASP A 202 -9.05 -23.40 -15.45
CA ASP A 202 -9.11 -24.84 -15.20
C ASP A 202 -10.09 -25.55 -16.17
N THR A 203 -11.11 -24.82 -16.67
CA THR A 203 -11.99 -25.29 -17.75
C THR A 203 -11.21 -25.54 -19.03
N LEU A 204 -10.35 -24.59 -19.45
CA LEU A 204 -9.57 -24.72 -20.70
C LEU A 204 -8.57 -25.87 -20.62
N ILE A 205 -7.82 -25.96 -19.51
CA ILE A 205 -6.86 -27.03 -19.29
C ILE A 205 -7.56 -28.38 -19.15
N GLY A 206 -8.71 -28.43 -18.45
CA GLY A 206 -9.53 -29.63 -18.31
C GLY A 206 -10.06 -30.14 -19.64
N LEU A 207 -10.56 -29.24 -20.51
CA LEU A 207 -10.98 -29.57 -21.87
C LEU A 207 -9.81 -30.07 -22.72
N GLY A 208 -8.70 -29.35 -22.76
CA GLY A 208 -7.51 -29.70 -23.55
C GLY A 208 -6.92 -31.06 -23.14
N THR A 209 -6.74 -31.29 -21.83
CA THR A 209 -6.22 -32.57 -21.32
C THR A 209 -7.24 -33.71 -21.45
N GLY A 210 -8.52 -33.44 -21.28
CA GLY A 210 -9.62 -34.41 -21.48
C GLY A 210 -9.71 -34.88 -22.93
N VAL A 211 -9.70 -33.96 -23.88
CA VAL A 211 -9.70 -34.28 -25.31
C VAL A 211 -8.43 -35.07 -25.68
N SER A 212 -7.26 -34.65 -25.22
CA SER A 212 -6.00 -35.38 -25.46
C SER A 212 -6.03 -36.79 -24.87
N LEU A 213 -6.57 -36.99 -23.66
CA LEU A 213 -6.71 -38.32 -23.06
C LEU A 213 -7.62 -39.22 -23.89
N LEU A 214 -8.76 -38.67 -24.38
CA LEU A 214 -9.73 -39.44 -25.18
C LEU A 214 -9.14 -39.93 -26.51
N THR A 215 -8.10 -39.29 -27.05
CA THR A 215 -7.40 -39.82 -28.26
C THR A 215 -6.76 -41.18 -28.00
N GLY A 216 -6.35 -41.50 -26.75
CA GLY A 216 -5.74 -42.78 -26.41
C GLY A 216 -6.71 -43.95 -26.66
N PRO A 217 -7.86 -44.05 -26.01
CA PRO A 217 -8.85 -45.07 -26.36
C PRO A 217 -9.35 -44.98 -27.80
N ALA A 218 -9.49 -43.76 -28.36
CA ALA A 218 -9.94 -43.57 -29.73
C ALA A 218 -8.95 -44.12 -30.75
N SER A 219 -7.65 -44.14 -30.51
CA SER A 219 -6.63 -44.65 -31.41
C SER A 219 -6.75 -46.16 -31.74
N PHE A 220 -7.45 -46.93 -30.89
CA PHE A 220 -7.74 -48.32 -31.12
C PHE A 220 -8.88 -48.54 -32.14
N PHE A 221 -9.72 -47.53 -32.41
CA PHE A 221 -10.91 -47.61 -33.25
C PHE A 221 -10.86 -46.69 -34.46
N PHE A 222 -10.11 -45.60 -34.37
CA PHE A 222 -10.02 -44.55 -35.38
C PHE A 222 -8.54 -44.25 -35.74
N PRO A 223 -8.26 -43.76 -36.96
CA PRO A 223 -6.92 -43.39 -37.38
C PRO A 223 -6.49 -42.06 -36.79
N VAL A 224 -6.45 -42.00 -35.47
CA VAL A 224 -6.01 -40.86 -34.65
C VAL A 224 -4.81 -41.26 -33.83
N ALA A 225 -3.78 -40.43 -33.82
CA ALA A 225 -2.61 -40.66 -32.98
C ALA A 225 -2.97 -40.53 -31.48
N ASN A 226 -2.29 -41.37 -30.67
CA ASN A 226 -2.50 -41.41 -29.20
C ASN A 226 -1.78 -40.23 -28.51
N TYR A 227 -2.53 -39.27 -27.99
CA TYR A 227 -2.02 -38.11 -27.23
C TYR A 227 -2.31 -38.19 -25.72
N ALA A 228 -2.63 -39.36 -25.18
CA ALA A 228 -2.86 -39.53 -23.74
C ALA A 228 -1.59 -39.17 -22.93
N GLY A 229 -0.40 -39.48 -23.42
CA GLY A 229 0.89 -39.08 -22.85
C GLY A 229 1.05 -37.55 -22.82
N VAL A 230 0.62 -36.87 -23.88
CA VAL A 230 0.63 -35.39 -23.99
C VAL A 230 -0.31 -34.78 -22.96
N ALA A 231 -1.48 -35.36 -22.70
CA ALA A 231 -2.38 -34.91 -21.63
C ALA A 231 -1.72 -34.92 -20.25
N ALA A 232 -0.96 -35.97 -19.94
CA ALA A 232 -0.18 -36.04 -18.71
C ALA A 232 0.92 -34.97 -18.65
N MET A 233 1.61 -34.74 -19.76
CA MET A 233 2.65 -33.70 -19.85
C MET A 233 2.06 -32.30 -19.64
N ILE A 234 0.96 -31.94 -20.30
CA ILE A 234 0.25 -30.67 -20.08
C ILE A 234 -0.10 -30.49 -18.60
N MET A 235 -0.71 -31.52 -17.99
CA MET A 235 -1.08 -31.46 -16.58
C MET A 235 0.14 -31.33 -15.65
N ALA A 236 1.25 -32.01 -15.93
CA ALA A 236 2.47 -31.92 -15.13
C ALA A 236 3.10 -30.54 -15.20
N PHE A 237 3.19 -29.93 -16.37
CA PHE A 237 3.64 -28.54 -16.53
C PHE A 237 2.68 -27.55 -15.89
N HIS A 238 1.36 -27.76 -16.01
CA HIS A 238 0.34 -26.94 -15.34
C HIS A 238 0.51 -26.97 -13.82
N LEU A 239 0.69 -28.15 -13.21
CA LEU A 239 0.92 -28.28 -11.78
C LEU A 239 2.27 -27.68 -11.36
N THR A 240 3.27 -27.65 -12.25
CA THR A 240 4.55 -26.97 -12.04
C THR A 240 4.34 -25.46 -12.04
N GLY A 241 3.60 -24.92 -12.99
CA GLY A 241 3.20 -23.51 -13.02
C GLY A 241 2.47 -23.09 -11.73
N ARG A 242 1.52 -23.90 -11.26
CA ARG A 242 0.84 -23.70 -9.97
C ARG A 242 1.78 -23.71 -8.76
N TYR A 243 2.76 -24.63 -8.71
CA TYR A 243 3.75 -24.63 -7.64
C TYR A 243 4.61 -23.35 -7.66
N VAL A 244 5.02 -22.87 -8.82
CA VAL A 244 5.77 -21.62 -8.97
C VAL A 244 4.91 -20.43 -8.52
N GLU A 245 3.63 -20.40 -8.89
CA GLU A 245 2.65 -19.38 -8.47
C GLU A 245 2.50 -19.34 -6.93
N GLU A 246 2.24 -20.48 -6.28
CA GLU A 246 2.13 -20.55 -4.82
C GLU A 246 3.42 -20.14 -4.10
N THR A 247 4.58 -20.52 -4.66
CA THR A 247 5.88 -20.09 -4.14
C THR A 247 6.07 -18.58 -4.27
N ALA A 248 5.56 -17.97 -5.35
CA ALA A 248 5.64 -16.54 -5.59
C ALA A 248 4.74 -15.75 -4.63
N LYS A 249 3.49 -16.22 -4.44
CA LYS A 249 2.54 -15.66 -3.45
C LYS A 249 3.13 -15.72 -2.04
N GLY A 250 3.70 -16.85 -1.64
CA GLY A 250 4.35 -17.01 -0.34
C GLY A 250 5.54 -16.06 -0.12
N ARG A 251 6.37 -15.81 -1.16
CA ARG A 251 7.48 -14.85 -1.08
C ARG A 251 7.02 -13.39 -1.02
N ALA A 252 5.93 -13.05 -1.66
CA ALA A 252 5.38 -11.71 -1.62
C ALA A 252 4.84 -11.36 -0.22
N SER A 253 4.27 -12.34 0.50
CA SER A 253 3.86 -12.20 1.91
C SER A 253 5.03 -12.11 2.91
N GLN A 254 6.27 -12.40 2.49
CA GLN A 254 7.45 -12.31 3.37
C GLN A 254 7.73 -10.89 3.89
N ALA A 255 7.30 -9.83 3.19
CA ALA A 255 7.48 -8.46 3.68
C ALA A 255 6.63 -8.23 4.96
N ILE A 256 5.37 -8.70 4.97
CA ILE A 256 4.50 -8.62 6.15
C ILE A 256 5.06 -9.48 7.28
N ARG A 257 5.51 -10.71 6.96
CA ARG A 257 6.14 -11.61 7.96
C ARG A 257 7.36 -10.98 8.63
N LYS A 258 8.22 -10.33 7.86
CA LYS A 258 9.36 -9.61 8.44
C LYS A 258 8.93 -8.50 9.40
N LEU A 259 7.83 -7.80 9.12
CA LEU A 259 7.28 -6.81 10.02
C LEU A 259 6.74 -7.46 11.31
N LEU A 260 6.03 -8.58 11.20
CA LEU A 260 5.55 -9.36 12.35
C LEU A 260 6.70 -9.91 13.21
N GLU A 261 7.78 -10.43 12.60
CA GLU A 261 8.99 -10.90 13.31
C GLU A 261 9.75 -9.78 14.05
N LEU A 262 9.49 -8.51 13.70
CA LEU A 262 10.09 -7.37 14.38
C LEU A 262 9.49 -7.16 15.77
N GLY A 263 8.25 -7.51 16.02
CA GLY A 263 7.59 -7.41 17.32
C GLY A 263 8.33 -8.17 18.43
N ALA A 264 8.17 -7.72 19.68
CA ALA A 264 8.63 -8.46 20.83
C ALA A 264 7.61 -9.55 21.19
N LYS A 265 8.09 -10.74 21.58
CA LYS A 265 7.20 -11.84 22.01
C LYS A 265 6.87 -11.78 23.50
N THR A 266 7.73 -11.16 24.29
CA THR A 266 7.58 -11.02 25.75
C THR A 266 7.89 -9.59 26.17
N ALA A 267 7.36 -9.17 27.31
CA ALA A 267 7.65 -7.89 27.96
C ALA A 267 8.04 -8.12 29.40
N ARG A 268 8.97 -7.29 29.93
CA ARG A 268 9.28 -7.25 31.35
C ARG A 268 8.47 -6.15 31.99
N VAL A 269 7.46 -6.54 32.77
CA VAL A 269 6.55 -5.61 33.43
C VAL A 269 6.91 -5.52 34.91
N LEU A 270 6.84 -4.31 35.45
CA LEU A 270 7.08 -4.02 36.86
C LEU A 270 5.75 -4.16 37.64
N VAL A 271 5.59 -5.26 38.40
CA VAL A 271 4.42 -5.49 39.27
C VAL A 271 4.86 -5.49 40.72
N ASP A 272 4.30 -4.63 41.53
CA ASP A 272 4.64 -4.47 42.98
C ASP A 272 6.15 -4.33 43.26
N GLY A 273 6.86 -3.62 42.35
CA GLY A 273 8.30 -3.39 42.47
C GLY A 273 9.17 -4.58 42.06
N ARG A 274 8.58 -5.64 41.48
CA ARG A 274 9.29 -6.82 40.94
C ARG A 274 9.16 -6.91 39.42
N GLU A 275 10.26 -7.24 38.76
CA GLU A 275 10.25 -7.51 37.32
C GLU A 275 9.67 -8.90 37.06
N ILE A 276 8.64 -8.99 36.23
CA ILE A 276 8.02 -10.22 35.78
C ILE A 276 8.02 -10.23 34.25
N GLU A 277 8.53 -11.30 33.65
CA GLU A 277 8.43 -11.49 32.22
C GLU A 277 7.07 -12.11 31.88
N VAL A 278 6.32 -11.44 31.01
CA VAL A 278 4.99 -11.85 30.56
C VAL A 278 4.93 -11.92 29.03
N PRO A 279 4.09 -12.78 28.45
CA PRO A 279 3.77 -12.71 27.01
C PRO A 279 3.22 -11.34 26.66
N ILE A 280 3.52 -10.85 25.45
CA ILE A 280 3.12 -9.49 24.99
C ILE A 280 1.60 -9.29 25.00
N GLU A 281 0.82 -10.34 24.77
CA GLU A 281 -0.64 -10.33 24.78
C GLU A 281 -1.25 -10.06 26.17
N ARG A 282 -0.46 -10.18 27.23
CA ARG A 282 -0.87 -9.88 28.60
C ARG A 282 -0.56 -8.48 29.07
N VAL A 283 0.18 -7.72 28.27
CA VAL A 283 0.48 -6.32 28.60
C VAL A 283 -0.78 -5.49 28.40
N THR A 284 -1.07 -4.64 29.36
CA THR A 284 -2.22 -3.73 29.33
C THR A 284 -1.77 -2.27 29.32
N VAL A 285 -2.64 -1.38 28.83
CA VAL A 285 -2.38 0.06 28.87
C VAL A 285 -2.17 0.52 30.32
N GLY A 286 -1.07 1.23 30.57
CA GLY A 286 -0.67 1.70 31.89
C GLY A 286 0.40 0.85 32.56
N ASP A 287 0.68 -0.37 32.09
CA ASP A 287 1.77 -1.20 32.62
C ASP A 287 3.12 -0.51 32.42
N VAL A 288 4.00 -0.64 33.42
CA VAL A 288 5.36 -0.11 33.36
C VAL A 288 6.31 -1.21 32.92
N MET A 289 6.90 -1.02 31.74
CA MET A 289 7.83 -1.97 31.13
C MET A 289 9.28 -1.53 31.36
N ILE A 290 10.18 -2.48 31.54
CA ILE A 290 11.61 -2.27 31.63
C ILE A 290 12.26 -2.71 30.32
N VAL A 291 12.98 -1.79 29.66
CA VAL A 291 13.67 -2.05 28.37
C VAL A 291 15.17 -1.81 28.59
N ARG A 292 15.94 -2.89 28.52
CA ARG A 292 17.40 -2.87 28.73
C ARG A 292 18.12 -2.58 27.40
N PRO A 293 19.40 -2.15 27.45
CA PRO A 293 20.21 -2.01 26.25
C PRO A 293 20.23 -3.28 25.40
N GLY A 294 20.02 -3.13 24.09
CA GLY A 294 19.92 -4.23 23.14
C GLY A 294 18.55 -4.92 23.08
N GLU A 295 17.63 -4.61 23.99
CA GLU A 295 16.27 -5.16 23.96
C GLU A 295 15.33 -4.35 23.07
N LYS A 296 14.33 -5.02 22.52
CA LYS A 296 13.25 -4.36 21.78
C LYS A 296 12.27 -3.71 22.77
N VAL A 297 11.76 -2.55 22.43
CA VAL A 297 10.61 -1.93 23.09
C VAL A 297 9.39 -2.85 22.87
N PRO A 298 8.75 -3.38 23.93
CA PRO A 298 7.71 -4.39 23.76
C PRO A 298 6.46 -3.89 23.05
N THR A 299 5.99 -2.69 23.39
CA THR A 299 4.81 -2.05 22.80
C THR A 299 4.97 -0.54 22.84
N ASP A 300 4.08 0.21 22.18
CA ASP A 300 4.13 1.68 22.19
C ASP A 300 3.94 2.23 23.61
N GLY A 301 4.69 3.27 23.93
CA GLY A 301 4.65 3.83 25.28
C GLY A 301 5.35 5.17 25.41
N VAL A 302 5.36 5.68 26.64
CA VAL A 302 6.04 6.92 27.02
C VAL A 302 7.12 6.60 28.04
N VAL A 303 8.31 7.15 27.85
CA VAL A 303 9.44 7.03 28.79
C VAL A 303 9.08 7.71 30.10
N LEU A 304 9.12 6.98 31.21
CA LEU A 304 8.93 7.51 32.56
C LEU A 304 10.26 7.90 33.24
N GLU A 305 11.25 7.03 33.07
CA GLU A 305 12.58 7.19 33.68
C GLU A 305 13.65 6.62 32.73
N GLY A 306 14.83 7.22 32.76
CA GLY A 306 15.99 6.82 31.96
C GLY A 306 16.17 7.67 30.72
N GLU A 307 17.37 7.61 30.17
CA GLU A 307 17.74 8.27 28.90
C GLU A 307 18.49 7.26 28.05
N SER A 308 18.17 7.20 26.74
CA SER A 308 18.84 6.28 25.83
C SER A 308 18.65 6.69 24.37
N ALA A 309 19.59 6.28 23.52
CA ALA A 309 19.40 6.29 22.08
C ALA A 309 18.57 5.05 21.67
N VAL A 310 17.53 5.26 20.88
CA VAL A 310 16.64 4.20 20.37
C VAL A 310 16.75 4.14 18.86
N ASP A 311 17.04 2.96 18.34
CA ASP A 311 17.04 2.71 16.88
C ASP A 311 15.60 2.52 16.39
N GLU A 312 15.08 3.54 15.73
CA GLU A 312 13.74 3.57 15.14
C GLU A 312 13.74 3.26 13.63
N SER A 313 14.87 2.78 13.09
CA SER A 313 15.03 2.56 11.65
C SER A 313 14.00 1.62 11.04
N MET A 314 13.49 0.68 11.84
CA MET A 314 12.44 -0.24 11.40
C MET A 314 11.10 0.47 11.14
N ALA A 315 10.82 1.55 11.84
CA ALA A 315 9.60 2.34 11.69
C ALA A 315 9.81 3.51 10.72
N THR A 316 10.86 4.27 10.90
CA THR A 316 11.13 5.52 10.16
C THR A 316 11.93 5.31 8.88
N GLY A 317 12.67 4.21 8.74
CA GLY A 317 13.63 3.96 7.66
C GLY A 317 14.93 4.75 7.81
N GLU A 318 15.15 5.48 8.92
CA GLU A 318 16.34 6.27 9.19
C GLU A 318 17.32 5.51 10.09
N SER A 319 18.58 5.45 9.66
CA SER A 319 19.61 4.65 10.36
C SER A 319 20.23 5.32 11.60
N MET A 320 19.92 6.60 11.86
CA MET A 320 20.43 7.32 13.02
C MET A 320 19.54 7.06 14.24
N PRO A 321 20.07 6.55 15.35
CA PRO A 321 19.30 6.42 16.59
C PRO A 321 18.81 7.77 17.11
N VAL A 322 17.62 7.78 17.71
CA VAL A 322 16.97 8.96 18.27
C VAL A 322 17.14 8.95 19.78
N ASN A 323 17.63 10.04 20.35
CA ASN A 323 17.72 10.17 21.82
C ASN A 323 16.32 10.34 22.41
N LYS A 324 16.02 9.55 23.46
CA LYS A 324 14.77 9.58 24.21
C LYS A 324 15.01 9.94 25.65
N HIS A 325 14.18 10.84 26.16
CA HIS A 325 14.20 11.37 27.51
C HIS A 325 12.84 11.09 28.20
N PRO A 326 12.75 11.25 29.54
CA PRO A 326 11.46 11.16 30.21
C PRO A 326 10.40 12.09 29.63
N GLY A 327 9.25 11.53 29.25
CA GLY A 327 8.17 12.22 28.57
C GLY A 327 8.09 11.96 27.07
N ASP A 328 9.15 11.42 26.45
CA ASP A 328 9.16 11.11 25.02
C ASP A 328 8.42 9.80 24.71
N GLU A 329 7.78 9.76 23.54
CA GLU A 329 7.14 8.56 23.03
C GLU A 329 8.17 7.59 22.42
N VAL A 330 7.94 6.29 22.64
CA VAL A 330 8.70 5.20 22.02
C VAL A 330 7.76 4.27 21.29
N ILE A 331 8.22 3.76 20.18
CA ILE A 331 7.45 2.88 19.28
C ILE A 331 7.80 1.42 19.58
N GLY A 332 6.82 0.56 19.68
CA GLY A 332 7.01 -0.89 19.83
C GLY A 332 7.87 -1.48 18.70
N ALA A 333 8.63 -2.51 19.02
CA ALA A 333 9.58 -3.19 18.14
C ALA A 333 10.87 -2.41 17.78
N THR A 334 11.01 -1.14 18.17
CA THR A 334 12.29 -0.38 18.08
C THR A 334 13.32 -0.92 19.07
N VAL A 335 14.60 -0.68 18.84
CA VAL A 335 15.67 -1.28 19.64
C VAL A 335 16.35 -0.24 20.53
N ASN A 336 16.30 -0.46 21.83
CA ASN A 336 17.01 0.35 22.81
C ASN A 336 18.53 0.09 22.73
N GLN A 337 19.38 1.15 22.66
CA GLN A 337 20.80 1.00 22.38
C GLN A 337 21.67 1.05 23.67
N GLU A 338 21.54 2.06 24.52
CA GLU A 338 22.56 2.39 25.52
C GLU A 338 22.05 2.37 26.96
N GLY A 339 20.94 3.05 27.25
CA GLY A 339 20.43 3.27 28.60
C GLY A 339 19.35 2.27 29.02
N LEU A 340 19.03 2.22 30.30
CA LEU A 340 17.84 1.50 30.79
C LEU A 340 16.66 2.44 30.75
N LEU A 341 15.59 2.02 30.06
CA LEU A 341 14.35 2.77 29.97
C LEU A 341 13.24 2.10 30.79
N LYS A 342 12.50 2.90 31.57
CA LYS A 342 11.19 2.51 32.09
C LYS A 342 10.12 3.18 31.25
N VAL A 343 9.29 2.38 30.60
CA VAL A 343 8.31 2.82 29.62
C VAL A 343 6.91 2.43 30.10
N ARG A 344 5.98 3.38 30.14
CA ARG A 344 4.57 3.10 30.41
C ARG A 344 3.87 2.80 29.09
N ALA A 345 3.23 1.63 28.99
CA ALA A 345 2.47 1.23 27.81
C ALA A 345 1.30 2.20 27.57
N THR A 346 1.19 2.74 26.37
CA THR A 346 0.09 3.63 25.93
C THR A 346 -0.84 2.98 24.93
N ARG A 347 -0.31 2.06 24.10
CA ARG A 347 -1.09 1.28 23.13
C ARG A 347 -0.65 -0.17 23.18
N VAL A 348 -1.60 -1.09 23.05
CA VAL A 348 -1.36 -2.53 23.10
C VAL A 348 -2.16 -3.28 22.03
N GLY A 349 -1.71 -4.48 21.66
CA GLY A 349 -2.42 -5.34 20.72
C GLY A 349 -2.59 -4.70 19.33
N LYS A 350 -3.82 -4.64 18.85
CA LYS A 350 -4.14 -4.10 17.51
C LYS A 350 -4.00 -2.59 17.35
N ASP A 351 -3.91 -1.86 18.47
CA ASP A 351 -3.80 -0.40 18.47
C ASP A 351 -2.34 0.06 18.40
N THR A 352 -1.36 -0.86 18.46
CA THR A 352 0.05 -0.53 18.32
C THR A 352 0.38 -0.03 16.92
N PHE A 353 1.39 0.85 16.84
CA PHE A 353 1.90 1.35 15.56
C PHE A 353 2.26 0.21 14.58
N LEU A 354 2.95 -0.83 15.05
CA LEU A 354 3.32 -1.98 14.21
C LEU A 354 2.09 -2.69 13.65
N SER A 355 1.05 -2.91 14.47
CA SER A 355 -0.21 -3.52 14.03
C SER A 355 -0.94 -2.67 12.99
N GLN A 356 -0.92 -1.35 13.16
CA GLN A 356 -1.49 -0.41 12.18
C GLN A 356 -0.72 -0.46 10.84
N VAL A 357 0.62 -0.52 10.89
CA VAL A 357 1.46 -0.68 9.68
C VAL A 357 1.12 -1.96 8.94
N ILE A 358 1.01 -3.08 9.65
CA ILE A 358 0.66 -4.38 9.06
C ILE A 358 -0.71 -4.30 8.39
N ARG A 359 -1.70 -3.75 9.09
CA ARG A 359 -3.05 -3.56 8.57
C ARG A 359 -3.09 -2.71 7.30
N MET A 360 -2.38 -1.57 7.27
CA MET A 360 -2.29 -0.73 6.07
C MET A 360 -1.66 -1.46 4.89
N VAL A 361 -0.60 -2.25 5.12
CA VAL A 361 0.01 -3.06 4.06
C VAL A 361 -0.95 -4.13 3.55
N GLU A 362 -1.73 -4.77 4.43
CA GLU A 362 -2.76 -5.74 4.04
C GLU A 362 -3.91 -5.08 3.24
N GLU A 363 -4.39 -3.92 3.67
CA GLU A 363 -5.41 -3.14 2.96
C GLU A 363 -4.92 -2.75 1.56
N CYS A 364 -3.68 -2.26 1.44
CA CYS A 364 -3.07 -1.94 0.15
C CYS A 364 -2.97 -3.16 -0.77
N GLN A 365 -2.56 -4.31 -0.23
CA GLN A 365 -2.47 -5.54 -1.00
C GLN A 365 -3.83 -6.11 -1.41
N GLY A 366 -4.87 -5.85 -0.62
CA GLY A 366 -6.25 -6.25 -0.91
C GLY A 366 -6.96 -5.33 -1.90
N SER A 367 -6.52 -4.08 -2.02
CA SER A 367 -7.17 -3.08 -2.88
C SER A 367 -6.91 -3.35 -4.37
N LYS A 368 -7.90 -3.06 -5.21
CA LYS A 368 -7.75 -3.07 -6.66
C LYS A 368 -7.26 -1.72 -7.19
N VAL A 369 -6.56 -1.78 -8.29
CA VAL A 369 -6.17 -0.60 -9.07
C VAL A 369 -6.95 -0.57 -10.39
N PRO A 370 -7.29 0.62 -10.93
CA PRO A 370 -8.06 0.73 -12.16
C PRO A 370 -7.48 -0.06 -13.35
N ILE A 371 -6.16 -0.19 -13.44
CA ILE A 371 -5.53 -1.00 -14.48
C ILE A 371 -5.78 -2.51 -14.29
N GLN A 372 -5.98 -2.96 -13.05
CA GLN A 372 -6.34 -4.35 -12.77
C GLN A 372 -7.79 -4.63 -13.17
N GLU A 373 -8.72 -3.74 -12.85
CA GLU A 373 -10.12 -3.85 -13.30
C GLU A 373 -10.23 -3.93 -14.81
N PHE A 374 -9.43 -3.10 -15.52
CA PHE A 374 -9.34 -3.19 -16.97
C PHE A 374 -8.84 -4.57 -17.44
N ALA A 375 -7.78 -5.10 -16.82
CA ALA A 375 -7.24 -6.42 -17.15
C ALA A 375 -8.25 -7.54 -16.87
N ASP A 376 -8.99 -7.47 -15.75
CA ASP A 376 -10.01 -8.44 -15.37
C ASP A 376 -11.20 -8.42 -16.36
N ARG A 377 -11.64 -7.23 -16.77
CA ARG A 377 -12.66 -7.06 -17.82
C ARG A 377 -12.23 -7.67 -19.15
N VAL A 378 -10.99 -7.42 -19.56
CA VAL A 378 -10.41 -8.05 -20.77
C VAL A 378 -10.43 -9.56 -20.64
N THR A 379 -10.05 -10.13 -19.47
CA THR A 379 -10.05 -11.57 -19.24
C THR A 379 -11.45 -12.19 -19.33
N GLY A 380 -12.47 -11.50 -18.81
CA GLY A 380 -13.87 -11.96 -18.88
C GLY A 380 -14.37 -12.15 -20.33
N VAL A 381 -13.90 -11.33 -21.27
CA VAL A 381 -14.22 -11.44 -22.69
C VAL A 381 -13.28 -12.43 -23.40
N PHE A 382 -12.04 -12.53 -22.97
CA PHE A 382 -11.00 -13.30 -23.62
C PHE A 382 -11.29 -14.81 -23.65
N VAL A 383 -11.74 -15.40 -22.53
CA VAL A 383 -12.01 -16.85 -22.45
C VAL A 383 -13.10 -17.30 -23.44
N PRO A 384 -14.28 -16.67 -23.53
CA PRO A 384 -15.26 -16.99 -24.57
C PRO A 384 -14.74 -16.85 -25.99
N VAL A 385 -13.96 -15.81 -26.28
CA VAL A 385 -13.33 -15.58 -27.59
C VAL A 385 -12.38 -16.73 -27.94
N VAL A 386 -11.57 -17.16 -26.99
CA VAL A 386 -10.65 -18.30 -27.19
C VAL A 386 -11.37 -19.60 -27.46
N ILE A 387 -12.43 -19.91 -26.71
CA ILE A 387 -13.24 -21.11 -26.98
C ILE A 387 -13.80 -21.05 -28.40
N THR A 388 -14.26 -19.87 -28.83
CA THR A 388 -14.72 -19.66 -30.20
C THR A 388 -13.61 -19.90 -31.23
N ILE A 389 -12.40 -19.36 -31.00
CA ILE A 389 -11.24 -19.59 -31.88
C ILE A 389 -10.88 -21.09 -31.92
N ALA A 390 -10.90 -21.78 -30.78
CA ALA A 390 -10.63 -23.22 -30.70
C ALA A 390 -11.66 -24.04 -31.55
N VAL A 391 -12.95 -23.72 -31.44
CA VAL A 391 -14.01 -24.34 -32.23
C VAL A 391 -13.81 -24.03 -33.71
N LEU A 392 -13.57 -22.77 -34.07
CA LEU A 392 -13.30 -22.37 -35.45
C LEU A 392 -12.04 -23.05 -36.00
N THR A 393 -10.99 -23.24 -35.20
CA THR A 393 -9.77 -23.99 -35.58
C THR A 393 -10.13 -25.43 -35.93
N MET A 394 -10.90 -26.09 -35.07
CA MET A 394 -11.36 -27.45 -35.28
C MET A 394 -12.13 -27.56 -36.60
N LEU A 395 -13.11 -26.66 -36.82
CA LEU A 395 -13.92 -26.62 -38.05
C LEU A 395 -13.08 -26.32 -39.30
N ALA A 396 -12.13 -25.37 -39.19
CA ALA A 396 -11.23 -25.05 -40.33
C ALA A 396 -10.39 -26.24 -40.75
N TRP A 397 -9.81 -26.96 -39.79
CA TRP A 397 -9.05 -28.19 -40.09
C TRP A 397 -9.90 -29.32 -40.67
N VAL A 398 -11.12 -29.50 -40.17
CA VAL A 398 -12.02 -30.57 -40.64
C VAL A 398 -12.59 -30.26 -42.03
N PHE A 399 -13.08 -29.01 -42.26
CA PHE A 399 -13.77 -28.66 -43.50
C PHE A 399 -12.86 -28.09 -44.58
N PHE A 400 -11.72 -27.53 -44.25
CA PHE A 400 -10.77 -26.88 -45.18
C PHE A 400 -9.35 -27.41 -45.06
N PRO A 401 -9.12 -28.76 -45.07
CA PRO A 401 -7.81 -29.35 -44.90
C PRO A 401 -6.82 -28.92 -45.99
N GLY A 402 -7.27 -28.74 -47.22
CA GLY A 402 -6.47 -28.29 -48.35
C GLY A 402 -5.85 -26.90 -48.20
N ALA A 403 -6.49 -26.01 -47.37
CA ALA A 403 -5.97 -24.70 -47.08
C ALA A 403 -5.01 -24.72 -45.87
N MET A 404 -5.24 -25.62 -44.92
CA MET A 404 -4.48 -25.68 -43.66
C MET A 404 -3.19 -26.50 -43.79
N GLN A 405 -3.20 -27.60 -44.55
CA GLN A 405 -2.07 -28.52 -44.68
C GLN A 405 -0.78 -27.89 -45.26
N PRO A 406 -0.86 -26.94 -46.25
CA PRO A 406 0.32 -26.23 -46.74
C PRO A 406 1.01 -25.40 -45.62
N LEU A 407 0.26 -24.91 -44.60
CA LEU A 407 0.84 -24.16 -43.47
C LEU A 407 1.73 -25.08 -42.63
N VAL A 408 1.29 -26.31 -42.35
CA VAL A 408 2.07 -27.29 -41.61
C VAL A 408 3.30 -27.74 -42.41
N GLN A 409 3.15 -27.93 -43.73
CA GLN A 409 4.25 -28.26 -44.65
C GLN A 409 5.31 -27.14 -44.65
N ALA A 410 4.90 -25.86 -44.63
CA ALA A 410 5.85 -24.75 -44.56
C ALA A 410 6.57 -24.71 -43.21
N GLY A 411 5.99 -25.28 -42.13
CA GLY A 411 6.53 -25.34 -40.78
C GLY A 411 7.44 -26.55 -40.48
N THR A 412 7.76 -27.40 -41.44
CA THR A 412 8.57 -28.63 -41.21
C THR A 412 10.01 -28.38 -40.76
N PHE A 413 10.49 -27.13 -40.85
CA PHE A 413 11.76 -26.75 -40.26
C PHE A 413 11.73 -26.78 -38.72
N LEU A 414 10.53 -26.83 -38.11
CA LEU A 414 10.36 -26.98 -36.67
C LEU A 414 10.34 -28.49 -36.32
N PRO A 415 11.20 -28.98 -35.41
CA PRO A 415 11.39 -30.41 -35.15
C PRO A 415 10.16 -31.13 -34.55
N TRP A 416 9.18 -30.37 -34.04
CA TRP A 416 7.94 -30.90 -33.45
C TRP A 416 6.74 -30.86 -34.42
N VAL A 417 6.91 -30.35 -35.64
CA VAL A 417 5.85 -30.29 -36.65
C VAL A 417 5.93 -31.51 -37.54
N ASN A 418 4.87 -32.33 -37.54
CA ASN A 418 4.78 -33.52 -38.39
C ASN A 418 3.64 -33.39 -39.38
N PRO A 419 3.93 -33.21 -40.70
CA PRO A 419 2.90 -33.04 -41.72
C PRO A 419 2.20 -34.36 -42.09
N ASP A 420 2.76 -35.54 -41.72
CA ASP A 420 2.23 -36.86 -42.07
C ASP A 420 1.11 -37.33 -41.16
N LEU A 421 0.75 -36.54 -40.14
CA LEU A 421 -0.37 -36.84 -39.25
C LEU A 421 -1.72 -36.71 -39.98
N SER A 422 -2.69 -37.53 -39.57
CA SER A 422 -4.04 -37.46 -40.15
C SER A 422 -4.65 -36.07 -39.88
N THR A 423 -5.49 -35.61 -40.81
CA THR A 423 -6.19 -34.32 -40.70
C THR A 423 -6.94 -34.20 -39.37
N LEU A 424 -7.60 -35.27 -38.93
CA LEU A 424 -8.28 -35.30 -37.63
C LEU A 424 -7.34 -35.11 -36.45
N THR A 425 -6.16 -35.76 -36.49
CA THR A 425 -5.14 -35.58 -35.46
C THR A 425 -4.64 -34.13 -35.46
N LEU A 426 -4.34 -33.54 -36.62
CA LEU A 426 -3.92 -32.13 -36.71
C LEU A 426 -5.01 -31.18 -36.20
N ALA A 427 -6.28 -31.44 -36.51
CA ALA A 427 -7.42 -30.68 -36.01
C ALA A 427 -7.47 -30.71 -34.47
N ILE A 428 -7.35 -31.91 -33.88
CA ILE A 428 -7.38 -32.09 -32.42
C ILE A 428 -6.18 -31.39 -31.77
N ILE A 429 -4.96 -31.60 -32.25
CA ILE A 429 -3.74 -31.01 -31.67
C ILE A 429 -3.77 -29.50 -31.74
N SER A 430 -4.14 -28.93 -32.87
CA SER A 430 -4.23 -27.48 -33.06
C SER A 430 -5.28 -26.87 -32.13
N THR A 431 -6.43 -27.52 -31.98
CA THR A 431 -7.49 -27.08 -31.07
C THR A 431 -7.03 -27.16 -29.62
N VAL A 432 -6.39 -28.24 -29.21
CA VAL A 432 -5.82 -28.40 -27.87
C VAL A 432 -4.73 -27.36 -27.63
N ALA A 433 -3.83 -27.14 -28.58
CA ALA A 433 -2.79 -26.12 -28.47
C ALA A 433 -3.39 -24.70 -28.27
N VAL A 434 -4.47 -24.37 -29.02
CA VAL A 434 -5.20 -23.10 -28.82
C VAL A 434 -5.80 -23.00 -27.42
N LEU A 435 -6.47 -24.03 -26.94
CA LEU A 435 -7.08 -24.05 -25.59
C LEU A 435 -6.03 -23.88 -24.49
N VAL A 436 -4.88 -24.54 -24.63
CA VAL A 436 -3.79 -24.50 -23.65
C VAL A 436 -3.07 -23.16 -23.65
N ILE A 437 -2.61 -22.68 -24.85
CA ILE A 437 -1.82 -21.42 -24.92
C ILE A 437 -2.62 -20.19 -24.54
N ALA A 438 -3.92 -20.23 -24.71
CA ALA A 438 -4.77 -19.10 -24.48
C ALA A 438 -5.10 -18.86 -22.99
N CYS A 439 -4.61 -19.68 -22.08
CA CYS A 439 -4.79 -19.44 -20.65
C CYS A 439 -4.04 -18.16 -20.21
N PRO A 440 -4.71 -17.11 -19.72
CA PRO A 440 -4.03 -15.89 -19.27
C PRO A 440 -3.54 -16.01 -17.80
N CYS A 441 -2.84 -17.12 -17.49
CA CYS A 441 -2.43 -17.46 -16.11
C CYS A 441 -1.62 -16.35 -15.43
N ALA A 442 -0.67 -15.75 -16.19
CA ALA A 442 0.19 -14.69 -15.68
C ALA A 442 -0.53 -13.35 -15.45
N LEU A 443 -1.67 -13.12 -16.11
CA LEU A 443 -2.39 -11.85 -16.07
C LEU A 443 -2.96 -11.55 -14.68
N GLY A 444 -3.56 -12.56 -14.03
CA GLY A 444 -4.09 -12.43 -12.67
C GLY A 444 -3.05 -12.12 -11.59
N LEU A 445 -1.76 -12.38 -11.89
CA LEU A 445 -0.63 -12.09 -10.99
C LEU A 445 0.10 -10.80 -11.35
N ALA A 446 -0.09 -10.26 -12.56
CA ALA A 446 0.71 -9.16 -13.11
C ALA A 446 0.70 -7.90 -12.24
N THR A 447 -0.47 -7.49 -11.77
CA THR A 447 -0.67 -6.31 -10.91
C THR A 447 -0.43 -6.62 -9.44
N PRO A 448 -1.08 -7.65 -8.84
CA PRO A 448 -0.95 -7.89 -7.41
C PRO A 448 0.49 -8.14 -6.96
N THR A 449 1.28 -8.93 -7.70
CA THR A 449 2.67 -9.19 -7.31
C THR A 449 3.54 -7.94 -7.30
N ALA A 450 3.34 -7.02 -8.26
CA ALA A 450 4.08 -5.77 -8.30
C ALA A 450 3.66 -4.82 -7.15
N LEU A 451 2.36 -4.77 -6.82
CA LEU A 451 1.84 -4.00 -5.69
C LEU A 451 2.36 -4.54 -4.35
N MET A 452 2.33 -5.87 -4.16
CA MET A 452 2.84 -6.51 -2.94
C MET A 452 4.33 -6.21 -2.72
N VAL A 453 5.14 -6.28 -3.78
CA VAL A 453 6.56 -5.93 -3.68
C VAL A 453 6.74 -4.43 -3.45
N GLY A 454 5.95 -3.59 -4.11
CA GLY A 454 6.01 -2.13 -3.98
C GLY A 454 5.59 -1.65 -2.60
N SER A 455 4.44 -2.11 -2.08
CA SER A 455 3.96 -1.74 -0.74
C SER A 455 4.92 -2.22 0.35
N GLY A 456 5.46 -3.45 0.21
CA GLY A 456 6.47 -3.98 1.12
C GLY A 456 7.76 -3.15 1.13
N MET A 457 8.26 -2.74 -0.05
CA MET A 457 9.39 -1.82 -0.14
C MET A 457 9.10 -0.45 0.46
N GLY A 458 7.88 0.06 0.28
CA GLY A 458 7.41 1.30 0.91
C GLY A 458 7.51 1.19 2.42
N ALA A 459 6.93 0.15 3.01
CA ALA A 459 6.94 -0.09 4.45
C ALA A 459 8.36 -0.22 5.02
N GLU A 460 9.26 -0.95 4.34
CA GLU A 460 10.69 -1.04 4.71
C GLU A 460 11.41 0.34 4.72
N HIS A 461 10.84 1.36 4.08
CA HIS A 461 11.39 2.73 4.02
C HIS A 461 10.52 3.76 4.73
N GLY A 462 9.63 3.34 5.62
CA GLY A 462 8.72 4.22 6.36
C GLY A 462 7.68 4.92 5.49
N ILE A 463 7.35 4.37 4.32
CA ILE A 463 6.31 4.87 3.41
C ILE A 463 5.16 3.87 3.45
N LEU A 464 4.11 4.19 4.21
CA LEU A 464 2.94 3.34 4.36
C LEU A 464 1.89 3.75 3.33
N ILE A 465 1.46 2.81 2.52
CA ILE A 465 0.50 3.05 1.44
C ILE A 465 -0.77 2.27 1.74
N ARG A 466 -1.89 2.94 1.84
CA ARG A 466 -3.18 2.37 2.21
C ARG A 466 -3.91 1.70 1.06
N SER A 467 -3.72 2.21 -0.16
CA SER A 467 -4.41 1.65 -1.33
C SER A 467 -3.50 1.52 -2.55
N GLY A 468 -3.77 0.51 -3.37
CA GLY A 468 -3.09 0.35 -4.64
C GLY A 468 -3.43 1.48 -5.63
N GLU A 469 -4.62 2.10 -5.50
CA GLU A 469 -5.04 3.24 -6.27
C GLU A 469 -4.14 4.45 -6.01
N ALA A 470 -3.75 4.70 -4.76
CA ALA A 470 -2.79 5.74 -4.42
C ALA A 470 -1.45 5.56 -5.16
N ILE A 471 -0.96 4.31 -5.27
CA ILE A 471 0.24 4.01 -6.07
C ILE A 471 0.03 4.35 -7.55
N GLN A 472 -1.14 4.04 -8.09
CA GLN A 472 -1.43 4.35 -9.49
C GLN A 472 -1.58 5.85 -9.74
N THR A 473 -2.25 6.57 -8.84
CA THR A 473 -2.58 7.99 -9.00
C THR A 473 -1.37 8.88 -8.77
N LEU A 474 -0.56 8.60 -7.74
CA LEU A 474 0.59 9.41 -7.35
C LEU A 474 1.63 9.57 -8.48
N LYS A 475 1.80 8.60 -9.37
CA LYS A 475 2.71 8.70 -10.52
C LYS A 475 2.31 9.79 -11.53
N ASP A 476 1.00 10.08 -11.62
CA ASP A 476 0.39 11.00 -12.60
C ASP A 476 0.02 12.36 -11.98
N VAL A 477 0.26 12.54 -10.68
CA VAL A 477 0.06 13.82 -9.98
C VAL A 477 0.85 14.91 -10.67
N ARG A 478 0.19 16.05 -10.92
CA ARG A 478 0.77 17.22 -11.58
C ARG A 478 1.21 18.30 -10.60
N VAL A 479 0.43 18.49 -9.55
CA VAL A 479 0.68 19.49 -8.51
C VAL A 479 0.75 18.84 -7.14
N VAL A 480 1.81 19.11 -6.40
CA VAL A 480 1.96 18.72 -5.00
C VAL A 480 1.75 19.96 -4.14
N VAL A 481 0.70 19.97 -3.36
CA VAL A 481 0.36 21.05 -2.43
C VAL A 481 0.89 20.70 -1.05
N PHE A 482 1.68 21.58 -0.47
CA PHE A 482 2.21 21.39 0.88
C PHE A 482 1.51 22.33 1.85
N ASP A 483 1.05 21.83 2.97
CA ASP A 483 0.80 22.71 4.10
C ASP A 483 2.12 23.37 4.56
N LYS A 484 2.03 24.51 5.20
CA LYS A 484 3.23 25.18 5.71
C LYS A 484 3.70 24.56 7.03
N THR A 485 2.83 24.61 8.04
CA THR A 485 3.17 24.35 9.44
C THR A 485 3.29 22.86 9.72
N GLY A 486 4.38 22.42 10.36
CA GLY A 486 4.62 21.00 10.61
C GLY A 486 4.98 20.16 9.37
N THR A 487 4.77 20.69 8.17
CA THR A 487 5.05 20.01 6.88
C THR A 487 6.33 20.52 6.23
N ILE A 488 6.36 21.74 5.70
CA ILE A 488 7.57 22.39 5.18
C ILE A 488 8.45 22.88 6.31
N THR A 489 7.82 23.31 7.40
CA THR A 489 8.47 23.82 8.61
C THR A 489 8.41 22.76 9.72
N LYS A 490 9.19 22.95 10.79
CA LYS A 490 9.26 22.04 11.93
C LYS A 490 7.97 22.01 12.77
N GLY A 491 7.11 23.04 12.64
CA GLY A 491 5.90 23.19 13.45
C GLY A 491 6.16 23.66 14.89
N LYS A 492 7.44 23.86 15.24
CA LYS A 492 7.86 24.46 16.52
C LYS A 492 8.49 25.81 16.24
N PRO A 493 7.98 26.90 16.87
CA PRO A 493 8.66 28.20 16.81
C PRO A 493 10.04 28.09 17.48
N GLU A 494 11.07 28.63 16.85
CA GLU A 494 12.44 28.71 17.39
C GLU A 494 12.91 30.17 17.38
N VAL A 495 13.76 30.54 18.36
CA VAL A 495 14.41 31.87 18.37
C VAL A 495 15.44 31.92 17.24
N THR A 496 15.22 32.81 16.28
CA THR A 496 16.10 32.95 15.10
C THR A 496 17.07 34.12 15.21
N ASP A 497 16.67 35.20 15.87
CA ASP A 497 17.50 36.39 16.02
C ASP A 497 17.31 37.00 17.41
N ILE A 498 18.40 37.49 17.97
CA ILE A 498 18.43 38.29 19.19
C ILE A 498 19.22 39.57 18.85
N ILE A 499 18.54 40.70 18.79
CA ILE A 499 19.08 41.98 18.35
C ILE A 499 19.00 42.97 19.52
N GLN A 500 20.12 43.54 19.85
CA GLN A 500 20.26 44.54 20.90
C GLN A 500 19.96 45.96 20.34
N ILE A 501 19.61 46.89 21.24
CA ILE A 501 19.44 48.29 20.89
C ILE A 501 20.74 48.89 20.30
N PRO A 502 20.69 49.74 19.28
CA PRO A 502 21.91 50.26 18.63
C PRO A 502 22.77 51.21 19.47
N ASN A 503 22.27 51.69 20.62
CA ASN A 503 22.98 52.65 21.45
C ASN A 503 23.98 51.98 22.39
N PRO A 504 25.32 52.20 22.26
CA PRO A 504 26.36 51.53 23.09
C PRO A 504 26.26 51.81 24.59
N ASN A 505 25.64 52.94 24.99
CA ASN A 505 25.53 53.32 26.41
C ASN A 505 24.37 52.64 27.14
N ASP A 506 23.38 52.03 26.37
CA ASP A 506 22.20 51.42 26.92
C ASP A 506 22.07 49.94 26.51
N GLN A 507 23.13 49.33 25.98
CA GLN A 507 23.16 47.95 25.57
C GLN A 507 23.17 46.99 26.77
N ILE A 508 22.14 46.13 26.81
CA ILE A 508 22.16 44.94 27.66
C ILE A 508 22.90 43.84 26.85
N PRO A 509 23.83 43.08 27.45
CA PRO A 509 24.47 41.95 26.78
C PRO A 509 23.43 40.99 26.21
N LYS A 510 23.77 40.32 25.09
CA LYS A 510 22.85 39.44 24.36
C LYS A 510 22.34 38.30 25.26
N ASP A 511 23.22 37.72 26.06
CA ASP A 511 22.88 36.64 26.98
C ASP A 511 21.95 37.14 28.11
N GLU A 512 22.16 38.36 28.59
CA GLU A 512 21.30 39.00 29.60
C GLU A 512 19.95 39.39 29.01
N LEU A 513 19.90 39.79 27.75
CA LEU A 513 18.64 40.06 27.04
C LEU A 513 17.78 38.77 26.91
N LEU A 514 18.44 37.68 26.52
CA LEU A 514 17.79 36.37 26.45
C LEU A 514 17.36 35.90 27.87
N ARG A 515 18.21 36.04 28.89
CA ARG A 515 17.94 35.68 30.28
C ARG A 515 16.70 36.41 30.81
N LEU A 516 16.63 37.72 30.62
CA LEU A 516 15.52 38.54 31.11
C LEU A 516 14.21 38.17 30.43
N ALA A 517 14.23 37.98 29.10
CA ALA A 517 13.05 37.60 28.33
C ALA A 517 12.57 36.18 28.68
N ALA A 518 13.50 35.22 28.75
CA ALA A 518 13.16 33.83 29.08
C ALA A 518 12.65 33.70 30.53
N SER A 519 13.27 34.41 31.48
CA SER A 519 12.78 34.43 32.84
C SER A 519 11.38 35.03 32.96
N ALA A 520 11.07 36.09 32.19
CA ALA A 520 9.74 36.68 32.13
C ALA A 520 8.69 35.76 31.50
N GLU A 521 9.09 34.99 30.45
CA GLU A 521 8.21 34.05 29.73
C GLU A 521 8.08 32.67 30.41
N ARG A 522 8.83 32.37 31.47
CA ARG A 522 8.82 31.09 32.20
C ARG A 522 7.41 30.68 32.69
N GLY A 523 6.58 31.65 32.98
CA GLY A 523 5.18 31.43 33.36
C GLY A 523 4.19 31.42 32.21
N SER A 524 4.68 31.51 30.96
CA SER A 524 3.85 31.61 29.77
C SER A 524 3.62 30.25 29.15
N GLU A 525 2.35 29.91 28.86
CA GLU A 525 2.00 28.72 28.05
C GLU A 525 2.00 29.02 26.54
N HIS A 526 2.30 30.24 26.13
CA HIS A 526 2.27 30.63 24.75
C HIS A 526 3.44 30.02 23.98
N PRO A 527 3.27 29.43 22.76
CA PRO A 527 4.36 28.78 22.00
C PRO A 527 5.58 29.69 21.74
N LEU A 528 5.38 30.98 21.55
CA LEU A 528 6.47 31.95 21.35
C LEU A 528 7.29 32.15 22.63
N GLY A 529 6.62 32.17 23.79
CA GLY A 529 7.31 32.27 25.11
C GLY A 529 8.12 31.02 25.39
N ARG A 530 7.54 29.84 25.16
CA ARG A 530 8.27 28.57 25.28
C ARG A 530 9.54 28.51 24.42
N ALA A 531 9.46 28.97 23.17
CA ALA A 531 10.63 29.03 22.29
C ALA A 531 11.78 29.87 22.86
N ILE A 532 11.47 30.97 23.57
CA ILE A 532 12.46 31.81 24.21
C ILE A 532 13.07 31.11 25.44
N VAL A 533 12.24 30.41 26.23
CA VAL A 533 12.69 29.63 27.40
C VAL A 533 13.58 28.47 26.95
N GLU A 534 13.13 27.65 25.97
CA GLU A 534 13.89 26.53 25.39
C GLU A 534 15.26 27.00 24.87
N ARG A 535 15.29 28.15 24.17
CA ARG A 535 16.56 28.71 23.67
C ARG A 535 17.54 29.10 24.78
N ALA A 536 17.02 29.64 25.89
CA ALA A 536 17.83 29.98 27.03
C ALA A 536 18.36 28.74 27.78
N GLU A 537 17.55 27.68 27.84
CA GLU A 537 17.96 26.38 28.38
C GLU A 537 19.05 25.72 27.52
N GLU A 538 18.90 25.73 26.19
CA GLU A 538 19.91 25.23 25.23
C GLU A 538 21.27 25.98 25.36
N GLU A 539 21.25 27.29 25.66
CA GLU A 539 22.45 28.10 25.91
C GLU A 539 22.94 28.03 27.37
N GLU A 540 22.39 27.09 28.18
CA GLU A 540 22.71 26.89 29.61
C GLU A 540 22.57 28.17 30.45
N VAL A 541 21.66 29.05 30.09
CA VAL A 541 21.42 30.33 30.80
C VAL A 541 20.58 30.06 32.05
N THR A 542 21.10 30.46 33.18
CA THR A 542 20.36 30.34 34.47
C THR A 542 19.20 31.29 34.52
N LEU A 543 17.97 30.77 34.56
CA LEU A 543 16.73 31.56 34.62
C LEU A 543 16.31 31.89 36.03
N ALA A 544 15.78 33.12 36.22
CA ALA A 544 15.19 33.57 37.48
C ALA A 544 13.69 33.24 37.52
N GLU A 545 13.15 33.11 38.74
CA GLU A 545 11.68 32.98 38.91
C GLU A 545 10.98 34.35 38.72
N PRO A 546 10.03 34.47 37.80
CA PRO A 546 9.29 35.70 37.57
C PRO A 546 8.35 35.98 38.75
N GLN A 547 8.33 37.19 39.22
CA GLN A 547 7.37 37.70 40.19
C GLN A 547 6.34 38.59 39.45
N GLU A 548 5.14 38.76 40.04
CA GLU A 548 4.08 39.59 39.44
C GLU A 548 3.83 39.34 37.95
N PHE A 549 3.85 38.03 37.56
CA PHE A 549 3.63 37.65 36.16
C PHE A 549 2.22 38.00 35.69
N GLN A 550 2.11 38.71 34.57
CA GLN A 550 0.84 39.07 33.92
C GLN A 550 0.92 38.85 32.41
N ALA A 551 0.12 37.90 31.93
CA ALA A 551 -0.08 37.74 30.48
C ALA A 551 -1.13 38.77 29.99
N VAL A 552 -0.73 39.58 28.99
CA VAL A 552 -1.60 40.56 28.34
C VAL A 552 -2.04 40.00 26.99
N ARG A 553 -3.30 39.57 26.91
CA ARG A 553 -3.84 38.83 25.75
C ARG A 553 -3.58 39.57 24.43
N GLY A 554 -2.89 38.88 23.48
CA GLY A 554 -2.57 39.38 22.16
C GLY A 554 -1.50 40.49 22.12
N LYS A 555 -0.80 40.77 23.24
CA LYS A 555 0.22 41.82 23.29
C LYS A 555 1.57 41.31 23.82
N GLY A 556 1.60 40.38 24.79
CA GLY A 556 2.82 39.88 25.39
C GLY A 556 2.72 39.66 26.91
N VAL A 557 3.82 39.68 27.61
CA VAL A 557 3.88 39.48 29.08
C VAL A 557 4.59 40.64 29.77
N VAL A 558 4.22 40.81 31.05
CA VAL A 558 4.84 41.74 32.01
C VAL A 558 5.20 40.96 33.25
N ALA A 559 6.45 41.04 33.69
CA ALA A 559 6.91 40.33 34.91
C ALA A 559 8.00 41.13 35.64
N MET A 560 8.17 40.85 36.94
CA MET A 560 9.32 41.30 37.69
C MET A 560 10.39 40.20 37.70
N VAL A 561 11.58 40.47 37.19
CA VAL A 561 12.74 39.58 37.15
C VAL A 561 13.91 40.25 37.84
N ASP A 562 14.38 39.66 38.92
CA ASP A 562 15.48 40.20 39.74
C ASP A 562 15.28 41.67 40.13
N GLY A 563 14.05 42.05 40.48
CA GLY A 563 13.70 43.41 40.86
C GLY A 563 13.60 44.39 39.68
N ARG A 564 13.70 43.93 38.43
CA ARG A 564 13.50 44.69 37.20
C ARG A 564 12.16 44.38 36.60
N ARG A 565 11.40 45.42 36.22
CA ARG A 565 10.15 45.22 35.44
C ARG A 565 10.51 44.92 33.99
N VAL A 566 10.23 43.70 33.56
CA VAL A 566 10.48 43.23 32.19
C VAL A 566 9.17 43.14 31.40
N LEU A 567 9.21 43.66 30.19
CA LEU A 567 8.13 43.58 29.21
C LEU A 567 8.63 42.79 28.00
N VAL A 568 7.89 41.76 27.55
CA VAL A 568 8.17 41.02 26.34
C VAL A 568 6.92 41.00 25.49
N GLY A 569 6.98 41.53 24.25
CA GLY A 569 5.80 41.52 23.39
C GLY A 569 5.80 42.55 22.27
N SER A 570 4.59 42.90 21.82
CA SER A 570 4.35 43.73 20.64
C SER A 570 4.60 45.24 20.89
N ARG A 571 4.74 45.99 19.76
CA ARG A 571 4.78 47.45 19.80
C ARG A 571 3.67 48.08 20.68
N ARG A 572 2.50 47.49 20.67
CA ARG A 572 1.32 47.94 21.42
C ARG A 572 1.54 47.79 22.92
N LEU A 573 2.13 46.71 23.35
CA LEU A 573 2.51 46.52 24.76
C LEU A 573 3.50 47.61 25.21
N MET A 574 4.53 47.86 24.39
CA MET A 574 5.53 48.89 24.69
C MET A 574 4.94 50.28 24.81
N ALA A 575 4.11 50.68 23.85
CA ALA A 575 3.42 51.98 23.87
C ALA A 575 2.51 52.18 25.08
N GLU A 576 1.75 51.15 25.52
CA GLU A 576 0.93 51.19 26.73
C GLU A 576 1.70 51.40 28.02
N HIS A 577 2.98 51.00 28.00
CA HIS A 577 3.88 51.17 29.17
C HIS A 577 4.86 52.31 28.99
N GLY A 578 4.70 53.15 27.96
CA GLY A 578 5.51 54.35 27.73
C GLY A 578 6.92 54.08 27.18
N VAL A 579 7.16 52.88 26.61
CA VAL A 579 8.42 52.50 25.99
C VAL A 579 8.35 52.81 24.50
N ASP A 580 9.28 53.61 24.00
CA ASP A 580 9.36 53.98 22.58
C ASP A 580 10.03 52.87 21.76
N PRO A 581 9.37 52.24 20.78
CA PRO A 581 9.96 51.20 19.92
C PRO A 581 10.75 51.76 18.74
N ALA A 582 10.72 53.08 18.46
CA ALA A 582 11.33 53.68 17.29
C ALA A 582 12.80 53.32 17.01
N PRO A 583 13.67 53.15 18.02
CA PRO A 583 15.06 52.75 17.78
C PRO A 583 15.26 51.40 17.09
N LEU A 584 14.28 50.49 17.17
CA LEU A 584 14.32 49.14 16.58
C LEU A 584 13.30 48.95 15.44
N GLU A 585 12.59 50.02 15.02
CA GLU A 585 11.51 49.93 14.03
C GLU A 585 12.02 49.37 12.69
N ALA A 586 13.19 49.80 12.22
CA ALA A 586 13.76 49.28 10.96
C ALA A 586 14.05 47.77 11.03
N GLU A 587 14.52 47.29 12.18
CA GLU A 587 14.80 45.86 12.42
C GLU A 587 13.50 45.06 12.56
N LEU A 588 12.50 45.64 13.21
CA LEU A 588 11.17 44.99 13.31
C LEU A 588 10.57 44.79 11.93
N VAL A 589 10.57 45.84 11.08
CA VAL A 589 10.06 45.74 9.71
C VAL A 589 10.82 44.69 8.91
N ARG A 590 12.17 44.69 8.99
CA ARG A 590 13.00 43.69 8.32
C ARG A 590 12.66 42.28 8.74
N LEU A 591 12.54 42.02 10.06
CA LEU A 591 12.21 40.69 10.61
C LEU A 591 10.79 40.23 10.19
N GLU A 592 9.81 41.18 10.19
CA GLU A 592 8.47 40.94 9.72
C GLU A 592 8.40 40.66 8.23
N GLU A 593 9.20 41.32 7.40
CA GLU A 593 9.34 41.04 5.97
C GLU A 593 10.00 39.69 5.68
N GLU A 594 10.84 39.19 6.61
CA GLU A 594 11.42 37.86 6.58
C GLU A 594 10.43 36.76 7.05
N GLY A 595 9.22 37.17 7.47
CA GLY A 595 8.17 36.25 7.96
C GLY A 595 8.37 35.78 9.40
N LYS A 596 9.11 36.53 10.21
CA LYS A 596 9.39 36.25 11.61
C LYS A 596 8.44 37.03 12.54
N THR A 597 8.16 36.48 13.70
CA THR A 597 7.44 37.20 14.78
C THR A 597 8.47 37.89 15.66
N ALA A 598 8.52 39.21 15.57
CA ALA A 598 9.47 40.00 16.36
C ALA A 598 8.82 40.49 17.67
N MET A 599 9.42 40.11 18.80
CA MET A 599 8.98 40.52 20.14
C MET A 599 10.00 41.48 20.73
N LEU A 600 9.52 42.67 21.10
CA LEU A 600 10.33 43.69 21.82
C LEU A 600 10.54 43.28 23.25
N VAL A 601 11.71 43.53 23.76
CA VAL A 601 12.06 43.32 25.19
C VAL A 601 12.45 44.67 25.77
N ALA A 602 11.82 45.03 26.91
CA ALA A 602 12.17 46.23 27.66
C ALA A 602 12.39 45.90 29.13
N ALA A 603 13.31 46.62 29.78
CA ALA A 603 13.58 46.46 31.19
C ALA A 603 13.57 47.83 31.88
N ASN A 604 12.84 47.93 33.00
CA ASN A 604 12.67 49.18 33.79
C ASN A 604 12.26 50.42 32.96
N GLY A 605 11.36 50.21 31.95
CA GLY A 605 10.86 51.27 31.07
C GLY A 605 11.81 51.70 29.92
N THR A 606 12.94 51.02 29.78
CA THR A 606 13.89 51.24 28.69
C THR A 606 13.88 50.07 27.71
N LEU A 607 13.82 50.37 26.42
CA LEU A 607 13.91 49.35 25.38
C LEU A 607 15.28 48.67 25.44
N ALA A 608 15.32 47.35 25.44
CA ALA A 608 16.54 46.52 25.55
C ALA A 608 16.93 45.85 24.23
N GLY A 609 15.94 45.38 23.49
CA GLY A 609 16.21 44.70 22.24
C GLY A 609 14.95 44.09 21.61
N VAL A 610 15.18 43.23 20.63
CA VAL A 610 14.13 42.42 19.99
C VAL A 610 14.58 40.97 19.89
N ILE A 611 13.66 40.05 20.16
CA ILE A 611 13.84 38.61 19.95
C ILE A 611 12.89 38.22 18.84
N ALA A 612 13.42 37.64 17.76
CA ALA A 612 12.58 37.13 16.67
C ALA A 612 12.44 35.63 16.79
N VAL A 613 11.20 35.19 16.64
CA VAL A 613 10.83 33.78 16.67
C VAL A 613 10.18 33.44 15.35
N ALA A 614 10.56 32.34 14.75
CA ALA A 614 9.93 31.83 13.53
C ALA A 614 9.85 30.30 13.54
N ASP A 615 8.88 29.78 12.85
CA ASP A 615 8.82 28.35 12.52
C ASP A 615 9.83 28.08 11.39
N THR A 616 10.88 27.33 11.73
CA THR A 616 12.04 27.13 10.84
C THR A 616 11.75 26.04 9.82
N LEU A 617 12.43 26.08 8.65
CA LEU A 617 12.31 25.06 7.62
C LEU A 617 12.91 23.73 8.12
N LYS A 618 12.31 22.61 7.74
CA LYS A 618 12.94 21.30 7.86
C LYS A 618 14.19 21.23 6.97
N GLU A 619 15.20 20.50 7.37
CA GLU A 619 16.52 20.47 6.74
C GLU A 619 16.48 20.03 5.27
N ASP A 620 15.55 19.14 4.93
CA ASP A 620 15.43 18.54 3.60
C ASP A 620 14.38 19.21 2.69
N SER A 621 13.60 20.19 3.20
CA SER A 621 12.49 20.81 2.47
C SER A 621 12.89 21.39 1.12
N VAL A 622 13.97 22.18 1.08
CA VAL A 622 14.44 22.83 -0.16
C VAL A 622 14.88 21.79 -1.19
N GLN A 623 15.56 20.73 -0.74
CA GLN A 623 16.10 19.71 -1.64
C GLN A 623 14.98 18.80 -2.16
N ALA A 624 14.03 18.42 -1.32
CA ALA A 624 12.89 17.61 -1.69
C ALA A 624 12.00 18.32 -2.73
N ILE A 625 11.68 19.59 -2.50
CA ILE A 625 10.86 20.40 -3.42
C ILE A 625 11.55 20.51 -4.77
N ARG A 626 12.84 20.84 -4.81
CA ARG A 626 13.61 20.90 -6.08
C ARG A 626 13.62 19.58 -6.84
N GLU A 627 13.71 18.46 -6.12
CA GLU A 627 13.71 17.15 -6.77
C GLU A 627 12.33 16.80 -7.34
N LEU A 628 11.23 17.14 -6.65
CA LEU A 628 9.87 16.98 -7.18
C LEU A 628 9.65 17.82 -8.45
N GLU A 629 10.11 19.07 -8.47
CA GLU A 629 10.06 19.92 -9.66
C GLU A 629 10.91 19.37 -10.81
N ALA A 630 12.11 18.86 -10.51
CA ALA A 630 12.94 18.17 -11.49
C ALA A 630 12.30 16.88 -12.03
N MET A 631 11.39 16.27 -11.28
CA MET A 631 10.58 15.13 -11.72
C MET A 631 9.36 15.55 -12.56
N GLY A 632 9.16 16.85 -12.81
CA GLY A 632 8.09 17.42 -13.63
C GLY A 632 6.78 17.68 -12.91
N MET A 633 6.81 17.78 -11.58
CA MET A 633 5.66 18.16 -10.76
C MET A 633 5.71 19.65 -10.43
N GLU A 634 4.59 20.33 -10.49
CA GLU A 634 4.45 21.70 -9.96
C GLU A 634 4.29 21.60 -8.43
N THR A 635 4.85 22.57 -7.70
CA THR A 635 4.73 22.61 -6.25
C THR A 635 3.98 23.87 -5.80
N ALA A 636 3.17 23.74 -4.75
CA ALA A 636 2.37 24.82 -4.18
C ALA A 636 2.43 24.82 -2.65
N ILE A 637 2.36 25.98 -2.03
CA ILE A 637 2.18 26.14 -0.58
C ILE A 637 0.74 26.52 -0.30
N LEU A 638 0.13 25.88 0.69
CA LEU A 638 -1.16 26.20 1.28
C LEU A 638 -0.95 26.64 2.73
N THR A 639 -1.42 27.84 3.09
CA THR A 639 -1.22 28.37 4.44
C THR A 639 -2.34 29.31 4.87
N GLY A 640 -2.69 29.30 6.17
CA GLY A 640 -3.55 30.30 6.80
C GLY A 640 -2.88 31.63 7.09
N ASP A 641 -1.55 31.70 6.95
CA ASP A 641 -0.80 32.93 7.17
C ASP A 641 -1.10 34.00 6.11
N ASN A 642 -0.74 35.24 6.44
CA ASN A 642 -0.81 36.32 5.48
C ASN A 642 0.07 36.08 4.24
N ARG A 643 -0.29 36.70 3.14
CA ARG A 643 0.35 36.49 1.84
C ARG A 643 1.84 36.82 1.83
N ARG A 644 2.32 37.78 2.63
CA ARG A 644 3.74 38.15 2.72
C ARG A 644 4.56 37.03 3.35
N THR A 645 4.11 36.48 4.46
CA THR A 645 4.75 35.36 5.15
C THR A 645 4.79 34.12 4.25
N GLY A 646 3.65 33.75 3.62
CA GLY A 646 3.60 32.65 2.68
C GLY A 646 4.58 32.81 1.51
N GLN A 647 4.66 34.00 0.92
CA GLN A 647 5.59 34.32 -0.17
C GLN A 647 7.06 34.29 0.28
N ALA A 648 7.37 34.71 1.51
CA ALA A 648 8.73 34.67 2.05
C ALA A 648 9.23 33.23 2.17
N ILE A 649 8.41 32.33 2.69
CA ILE A 649 8.72 30.89 2.78
C ILE A 649 8.81 30.27 1.40
N ALA A 650 7.86 30.53 0.51
CA ALA A 650 7.85 30.00 -0.85
C ALA A 650 9.14 30.34 -1.60
N ARG A 651 9.62 31.58 -1.50
CA ARG A 651 10.91 32.00 -2.08
C ARG A 651 12.10 31.24 -1.51
N LYS A 652 12.11 30.96 -0.19
CA LYS A 652 13.21 30.22 0.46
C LYS A 652 13.28 28.77 -0.02
N VAL A 653 12.13 28.13 -0.25
CA VAL A 653 12.07 26.73 -0.69
C VAL A 653 12.00 26.55 -2.21
N GLY A 654 11.76 27.62 -2.96
CA GLY A 654 11.74 27.63 -4.43
C GLY A 654 10.35 27.44 -5.04
N ILE A 655 9.26 27.45 -4.25
CA ILE A 655 7.89 27.28 -4.72
C ILE A 655 7.34 28.57 -5.33
N SER A 656 6.72 28.46 -6.51
CA SER A 656 6.15 29.61 -7.22
C SER A 656 4.69 29.90 -6.89
N ARG A 657 3.90 28.88 -6.58
CA ARG A 657 2.46 28.99 -6.32
C ARG A 657 2.19 29.05 -4.81
N VAL A 658 1.54 30.15 -4.37
CA VAL A 658 1.21 30.39 -2.95
C VAL A 658 -0.28 30.62 -2.79
N LEU A 659 -0.93 29.78 -2.00
CA LEU A 659 -2.31 29.88 -1.56
C LEU A 659 -2.29 30.31 -0.09
N ALA A 660 -2.37 31.62 0.15
CA ALA A 660 -2.28 32.23 1.47
C ALA A 660 -3.65 32.72 1.96
N GLU A 661 -3.76 32.97 3.27
CA GLU A 661 -4.99 33.44 3.94
C GLU A 661 -6.15 32.45 3.82
N VAL A 662 -5.83 31.15 3.71
CA VAL A 662 -6.81 30.07 3.56
C VAL A 662 -7.20 29.54 4.93
N LEU A 663 -8.46 29.73 5.32
CA LEU A 663 -9.01 29.17 6.55
C LEU A 663 -9.12 27.64 6.46
N PRO A 664 -9.11 26.90 7.59
CA PRO A 664 -9.18 25.44 7.57
C PRO A 664 -10.32 24.88 6.70
N ASP A 665 -11.53 25.42 6.82
CA ASP A 665 -12.70 25.00 6.05
C ASP A 665 -12.57 25.33 4.55
N ALA A 666 -11.81 26.36 4.19
CA ALA A 666 -11.58 26.77 2.80
C ALA A 666 -10.47 25.95 2.12
N LYS A 667 -9.62 25.21 2.87
CA LYS A 667 -8.57 24.37 2.28
C LYS A 667 -9.14 23.36 1.29
N VAL A 668 -10.24 22.73 1.63
CA VAL A 668 -10.95 21.77 0.76
C VAL A 668 -11.35 22.40 -0.58
N GLN A 669 -11.89 23.63 -0.53
CA GLN A 669 -12.33 24.33 -1.74
C GLN A 669 -11.16 24.72 -2.65
N GLU A 670 -10.02 25.10 -2.06
CA GLU A 670 -8.81 25.41 -2.84
C GLU A 670 -8.22 24.14 -3.51
N ILE A 671 -8.26 22.99 -2.83
CA ILE A 671 -7.88 21.71 -3.44
C ILE A 671 -8.82 21.35 -4.60
N LYS A 672 -10.15 21.44 -4.42
CA LYS A 672 -11.13 21.24 -5.48
C LYS A 672 -10.87 22.14 -6.69
N ARG A 673 -10.65 23.42 -6.44
CA ARG A 673 -10.33 24.40 -7.49
C ARG A 673 -9.07 24.05 -8.27
N LEU A 674 -8.03 23.58 -7.57
CA LEU A 674 -6.80 23.10 -8.21
C LEU A 674 -7.06 21.85 -9.05
N GLN A 675 -7.83 20.89 -8.54
CA GLN A 675 -8.22 19.68 -9.29
C GLN A 675 -8.93 20.01 -10.60
N GLU A 676 -9.84 21.01 -10.58
CA GLU A 676 -10.54 21.47 -11.79
C GLU A 676 -9.60 22.16 -12.80
N GLN A 677 -8.56 22.86 -12.32
CA GLN A 677 -7.63 23.60 -13.19
C GLN A 677 -6.52 22.75 -13.79
N VAL A 678 -5.96 21.82 -13.00
CA VAL A 678 -4.72 21.11 -13.35
C VAL A 678 -4.88 19.60 -13.41
N GLY A 679 -5.98 19.05 -12.95
CA GLY A 679 -6.25 17.62 -12.86
C GLY A 679 -5.78 17.02 -11.53
N LEU A 680 -4.86 16.02 -11.57
CA LEU A 680 -4.50 15.28 -10.38
C LEU A 680 -3.60 16.09 -9.42
N VAL A 681 -4.05 16.21 -8.18
CA VAL A 681 -3.41 16.96 -7.09
C VAL A 681 -3.08 16.01 -5.93
N ALA A 682 -1.86 16.11 -5.39
CA ALA A 682 -1.53 15.53 -4.09
C ALA A 682 -1.49 16.64 -3.03
N MET A 683 -2.04 16.36 -1.84
CA MET A 683 -1.92 17.21 -0.66
C MET A 683 -0.98 16.56 0.35
N VAL A 684 -0.05 17.34 0.88
CA VAL A 684 0.92 16.92 1.91
C VAL A 684 0.70 17.76 3.15
N GLY A 685 0.42 17.13 4.27
CA GLY A 685 0.11 17.80 5.54
C GLY A 685 0.49 16.97 6.76
N ASP A 686 0.38 17.55 7.97
CA ASP A 686 0.60 16.85 9.24
C ASP A 686 -0.68 16.17 9.78
N GLY A 687 -1.81 16.46 9.20
CA GLY A 687 -3.08 15.74 9.31
C GLY A 687 -4.05 16.19 10.38
N ILE A 688 -3.68 17.00 11.37
CA ILE A 688 -4.63 17.40 12.42
C ILE A 688 -5.65 18.40 11.86
N ASN A 689 -5.16 19.44 11.19
CA ASN A 689 -6.00 20.50 10.61
C ASN A 689 -6.27 20.29 9.11
N ASP A 690 -5.55 19.36 8.49
CA ASP A 690 -5.52 19.13 7.06
C ASP A 690 -6.31 17.89 6.62
N ALA A 691 -6.82 17.08 7.56
CA ALA A 691 -7.53 15.84 7.27
C ALA A 691 -8.60 15.99 6.18
N PRO A 692 -9.48 17.01 6.20
CA PRO A 692 -10.45 17.20 5.12
C PRO A 692 -9.82 17.53 3.76
N ALA A 693 -8.70 18.25 3.73
CA ALA A 693 -7.98 18.59 2.51
C ALA A 693 -7.18 17.39 1.96
N LEU A 694 -6.61 16.56 2.86
CA LEU A 694 -5.95 15.30 2.51
C LEU A 694 -6.94 14.34 1.86
N THR A 695 -8.13 14.16 2.46
CA THR A 695 -9.20 13.32 1.91
C THR A 695 -9.75 13.86 0.58
N GLN A 696 -9.81 15.19 0.40
CA GLN A 696 -10.28 15.79 -0.85
C GLN A 696 -9.31 15.64 -2.01
N ALA A 697 -7.99 15.61 -1.73
CA ALA A 697 -6.97 15.49 -2.77
C ALA A 697 -7.08 14.12 -3.50
N ASN A 698 -6.52 14.02 -4.71
CA ASN A 698 -6.46 12.74 -5.41
C ASN A 698 -5.49 11.75 -4.74
N VAL A 699 -4.52 12.29 -3.99
CA VAL A 699 -3.66 11.53 -3.07
C VAL A 699 -3.37 12.40 -1.86
N GLY A 700 -3.83 11.99 -0.69
CA GLY A 700 -3.46 12.60 0.59
C GLY A 700 -2.20 11.95 1.13
N ILE A 701 -1.20 12.76 1.51
CA ILE A 701 0.07 12.32 2.08
C ILE A 701 0.23 12.93 3.47
N ALA A 702 0.14 12.13 4.52
CA ALA A 702 0.41 12.56 5.88
C ALA A 702 1.90 12.44 6.21
N ILE A 703 2.46 13.40 6.95
CA ILE A 703 3.86 13.41 7.39
C ILE A 703 3.95 13.25 8.90
N GLY A 704 4.82 12.34 9.33
CA GLY A 704 5.11 12.07 10.74
C GLY A 704 4.17 11.03 11.36
N THR A 705 4.45 10.63 12.58
CA THR A 705 3.59 9.78 13.41
C THR A 705 2.37 10.54 13.94
N GLY A 706 1.87 11.50 13.15
CA GLY A 706 0.74 12.35 13.45
C GLY A 706 -0.45 11.59 14.05
N THR A 707 -1.43 12.30 14.54
CA THR A 707 -2.62 11.73 15.18
C THR A 707 -3.25 10.63 14.33
N ASP A 708 -3.87 9.64 14.96
CA ASP A 708 -4.60 8.56 14.29
C ASP A 708 -5.54 9.08 13.19
N ILE A 709 -6.09 10.29 13.37
CA ILE A 709 -6.93 11.01 12.39
C ILE A 709 -6.19 11.30 11.09
N ALA A 710 -4.91 11.68 11.16
CA ALA A 710 -4.10 11.97 9.96
C ALA A 710 -3.81 10.72 9.15
N ILE A 711 -3.44 9.65 9.86
CA ILE A 711 -3.19 8.34 9.27
C ILE A 711 -4.47 7.83 8.59
N GLU A 712 -5.63 8.02 9.23
CA GLU A 712 -6.91 7.55 8.72
C GLU A 712 -7.40 8.36 7.51
N ALA A 713 -7.09 9.66 7.45
CA ALA A 713 -7.49 10.57 6.37
C ALA A 713 -6.56 10.54 5.15
N SER A 714 -5.40 9.86 5.22
CA SER A 714 -4.40 9.85 4.16
C SER A 714 -4.35 8.54 3.38
N ASP A 715 -3.97 8.64 2.10
CA ASP A 715 -3.68 7.49 1.24
C ASP A 715 -2.25 6.98 1.42
N VAL A 716 -1.34 7.88 1.78
CA VAL A 716 0.08 7.59 2.03
C VAL A 716 0.48 8.26 3.34
N THR A 717 1.06 7.48 4.25
CA THR A 717 1.61 7.99 5.51
C THR A 717 3.14 7.86 5.47
N LEU A 718 3.83 8.96 5.72
CA LEU A 718 5.28 9.00 5.86
C LEU A 718 5.63 9.01 7.34
N VAL A 719 6.17 7.90 7.84
CA VAL A 719 6.50 7.74 9.26
C VAL A 719 7.60 8.70 9.68
N SER A 720 8.59 8.92 8.81
CA SER A 720 9.59 9.96 9.03
C SER A 720 8.98 11.35 8.82
N GLY A 721 9.32 12.29 9.70
CA GLY A 721 8.88 13.68 9.57
C GLY A 721 9.44 14.45 8.36
N HIS A 722 10.18 13.79 7.44
CA HIS A 722 10.95 14.40 6.37
C HIS A 722 10.24 14.43 5.02
N LEU A 723 10.36 15.53 4.28
CA LEU A 723 9.82 15.68 2.92
C LEU A 723 10.50 14.76 1.88
N SER A 724 11.70 14.24 2.18
CA SER A 724 12.36 13.20 1.39
C SER A 724 11.47 11.97 1.15
N GLY A 725 10.59 11.65 2.10
CA GLY A 725 9.60 10.59 1.98
C GLY A 725 8.62 10.79 0.82
N VAL A 726 8.20 12.04 0.55
CA VAL A 726 7.32 12.37 -0.59
C VAL A 726 8.02 12.04 -1.91
N VAL A 727 9.30 12.42 -2.04
CA VAL A 727 10.12 12.11 -3.24
C VAL A 727 10.22 10.60 -3.43
N SER A 728 10.50 9.88 -2.34
CA SER A 728 10.61 8.42 -2.35
C SER A 728 9.28 7.74 -2.71
N ALA A 729 8.15 8.22 -2.19
CA ALA A 729 6.82 7.72 -2.51
C ALA A 729 6.49 7.88 -4.00
N VAL A 730 6.79 9.04 -4.59
CA VAL A 730 6.60 9.29 -6.03
C VAL A 730 7.49 8.37 -6.88
N LYS A 731 8.77 8.19 -6.51
CA LYS A 731 9.68 7.27 -7.21
C LYS A 731 9.20 5.83 -7.13
N LEU A 732 8.76 5.39 -5.96
CA LEU A 732 8.20 4.06 -5.71
C LEU A 732 6.95 3.83 -6.56
N SER A 733 6.02 4.78 -6.57
CA SER A 733 4.80 4.75 -7.39
C SER A 733 5.13 4.57 -8.88
N ARG A 734 6.02 5.43 -9.42
CA ARG A 734 6.45 5.36 -10.83
C ARG A 734 7.14 4.03 -11.17
N ALA A 735 7.99 3.53 -10.27
CA ALA A 735 8.70 2.26 -10.46
C ALA A 735 7.74 1.07 -10.42
N THR A 736 6.84 1.02 -9.43
CA THR A 736 5.84 -0.05 -9.28
C THR A 736 4.92 -0.10 -10.50
N PHE A 737 4.39 1.04 -10.93
CA PHE A 737 3.50 1.08 -12.08
C PHE A 737 4.20 0.71 -13.40
N ARG A 738 5.47 1.07 -13.56
CA ARG A 738 6.28 0.62 -14.70
C ARG A 738 6.39 -0.90 -14.73
N LYS A 739 6.56 -1.54 -13.57
CA LYS A 739 6.59 -3.00 -13.45
C LYS A 739 5.25 -3.63 -13.76
N ILE A 740 4.15 -3.04 -13.30
CA ILE A 740 2.78 -3.49 -13.65
C ILE A 740 2.62 -3.50 -15.18
N LYS A 741 2.96 -2.41 -15.87
CA LYS A 741 2.87 -2.35 -17.35
C LYS A 741 3.74 -3.41 -18.03
N GLN A 742 4.96 -3.62 -17.57
CA GLN A 742 5.86 -4.66 -18.09
C GLN A 742 5.28 -6.05 -17.86
N ASN A 743 4.73 -6.31 -16.68
CA ASN A 743 4.10 -7.59 -16.36
C ASN A 743 2.88 -7.86 -17.25
N LEU A 744 2.01 -6.88 -17.43
CA LEU A 744 0.86 -6.99 -18.35
C LEU A 744 1.31 -7.25 -19.80
N PHE A 745 2.35 -6.54 -20.27
CA PHE A 745 2.92 -6.79 -21.59
C PHE A 745 3.37 -8.25 -21.73
N TRP A 746 4.15 -8.78 -20.82
CA TRP A 746 4.64 -10.16 -20.89
C TRP A 746 3.51 -11.18 -20.73
N ALA A 747 2.50 -10.90 -19.90
CA ALA A 747 1.35 -11.77 -19.72
C ALA A 747 0.53 -11.94 -21.01
N PHE A 748 0.41 -10.90 -21.84
CA PHE A 748 -0.29 -10.97 -23.11
C PHE A 748 0.59 -11.40 -24.31
N PHE A 749 1.87 -11.06 -24.29
CA PHE A 749 2.77 -11.27 -25.42
C PHE A 749 2.80 -12.71 -25.89
N TYR A 750 2.94 -13.65 -24.95
CA TYR A 750 2.99 -15.09 -25.29
C TYR A 750 1.69 -15.55 -25.97
N ASN A 751 0.54 -15.14 -25.46
CA ASN A 751 -0.76 -15.52 -26.02
C ASN A 751 -0.95 -14.96 -27.43
N VAL A 752 -0.70 -13.66 -27.63
CA VAL A 752 -0.91 -12.97 -28.92
C VAL A 752 -0.03 -13.56 -30.02
N VAL A 753 1.23 -13.92 -29.72
CA VAL A 753 2.17 -14.48 -30.70
C VAL A 753 1.87 -15.96 -30.97
N MET A 754 1.51 -16.73 -29.94
CA MET A 754 1.45 -18.19 -30.05
C MET A 754 0.08 -18.72 -30.50
N ILE A 755 -1.03 -17.99 -30.26
CA ILE A 755 -2.37 -18.41 -30.71
C ILE A 755 -2.41 -18.59 -32.23
N PRO A 756 -1.95 -17.64 -33.07
CA PRO A 756 -1.89 -17.85 -34.51
C PRO A 756 -1.10 -19.08 -34.94
N LEU A 757 0.05 -19.34 -34.28
CA LEU A 757 0.87 -20.54 -34.56
C LEU A 757 0.14 -21.83 -34.17
N ALA A 758 -0.62 -21.82 -33.08
CA ALA A 758 -1.46 -22.95 -32.69
C ALA A 758 -2.57 -23.22 -33.70
N VAL A 759 -3.27 -22.16 -34.16
CA VAL A 759 -4.31 -22.27 -35.20
C VAL A 759 -3.75 -22.89 -36.50
N MET A 760 -2.55 -22.47 -36.92
CA MET A 760 -1.87 -22.99 -38.12
C MET A 760 -1.32 -24.41 -37.95
N GLY A 761 -1.40 -25.03 -36.75
CA GLY A 761 -0.86 -26.37 -36.50
C GLY A 761 0.67 -26.41 -36.29
N LEU A 762 1.30 -25.25 -36.10
CA LEU A 762 2.74 -25.11 -35.93
C LEU A 762 3.18 -25.19 -34.45
N MET A 763 2.21 -25.32 -33.52
CA MET A 763 2.46 -25.33 -32.09
C MET A 763 2.07 -26.69 -31.46
N HIS A 764 3.03 -27.35 -30.82
CA HIS A 764 2.72 -28.55 -30.05
C HIS A 764 2.09 -28.17 -28.69
N PRO A 765 1.03 -28.86 -28.22
CA PRO A 765 0.32 -28.49 -26.97
C PRO A 765 1.21 -28.44 -25.72
N VAL A 766 2.24 -29.31 -25.63
CA VAL A 766 3.22 -29.28 -24.54
C VAL A 766 4.06 -28.01 -24.55
N LEU A 767 4.50 -27.56 -25.75
CA LEU A 767 5.22 -26.29 -25.88
C LEU A 767 4.34 -25.09 -25.52
N ALA A 768 3.05 -25.17 -25.87
CA ALA A 768 2.08 -24.18 -25.43
C ALA A 768 2.06 -24.03 -23.89
N GLU A 769 2.00 -25.14 -23.16
CA GLU A 769 1.99 -25.14 -21.69
C GLU A 769 3.33 -24.68 -21.10
N ILE A 770 4.47 -25.07 -21.70
CA ILE A 770 5.81 -24.57 -21.30
C ILE A 770 5.88 -23.04 -21.44
N CYS A 771 5.37 -22.49 -22.55
CA CYS A 771 5.30 -21.03 -22.76
C CYS A 771 4.44 -20.36 -21.68
N MET A 772 3.32 -20.96 -21.31
CA MET A 772 2.43 -20.45 -20.26
C MET A 772 3.11 -20.45 -18.88
N ALA A 773 3.74 -21.55 -18.50
CA ALA A 773 4.50 -21.62 -17.26
C ALA A 773 5.65 -20.58 -17.23
N THR A 774 6.37 -20.42 -18.36
CA THR A 774 7.43 -19.41 -18.51
C THR A 774 6.89 -17.98 -18.39
N SER A 775 5.71 -17.70 -18.92
CA SER A 775 5.04 -16.39 -18.79
C SER A 775 4.83 -16.03 -17.31
N SER A 776 4.30 -16.95 -16.51
CA SER A 776 4.09 -16.73 -15.06
C SER A 776 5.42 -16.50 -14.32
N VAL A 777 6.45 -17.28 -14.61
CA VAL A 777 7.81 -17.11 -14.06
C VAL A 777 8.38 -15.73 -14.41
N THR A 778 8.18 -15.29 -15.66
CA THR A 778 8.68 -14.00 -16.15
C THR A 778 8.02 -12.84 -15.40
N VAL A 779 6.70 -12.87 -15.23
CA VAL A 779 5.92 -11.85 -14.51
C VAL A 779 6.39 -11.75 -13.05
N VAL A 780 6.49 -12.87 -12.34
CA VAL A 780 6.92 -12.90 -10.95
C VAL A 780 8.35 -12.38 -10.77
N ASN A 781 9.28 -12.85 -11.61
CA ASN A 781 10.68 -12.40 -11.55
C ASN A 781 10.79 -10.90 -11.87
N ASN A 782 10.03 -10.40 -12.86
CA ASN A 782 10.03 -8.97 -13.19
C ASN A 782 9.48 -8.12 -12.04
N ALA A 783 8.43 -8.58 -11.33
CA ALA A 783 7.93 -7.92 -10.13
C ALA A 783 9.01 -7.87 -9.03
N ASN A 784 9.71 -8.98 -8.77
CA ASN A 784 10.78 -9.05 -7.76
C ASN A 784 12.00 -8.15 -8.12
N LEU A 785 12.24 -7.86 -9.39
CA LEU A 785 13.29 -6.90 -9.80
C LEU A 785 12.99 -5.47 -9.31
N LEU A 786 11.76 -5.16 -8.89
CA LEU A 786 11.44 -3.89 -8.26
C LEU A 786 12.30 -3.62 -7.03
N ARG A 787 12.62 -4.65 -6.24
CA ARG A 787 13.49 -4.54 -5.04
C ARG A 787 14.89 -4.01 -5.32
N ARG A 788 15.33 -4.02 -6.58
CA ARG A 788 16.63 -3.47 -7.00
C ARG A 788 16.55 -2.00 -7.41
N VAL A 789 15.35 -1.43 -7.46
CA VAL A 789 15.16 -0.03 -7.82
C VAL A 789 15.42 0.81 -6.59
N ASP A 790 16.33 1.76 -6.74
CA ASP A 790 16.61 2.72 -5.69
C ASP A 790 15.57 3.85 -5.71
N ILE A 791 14.80 3.96 -4.63
CA ILE A 791 13.74 4.95 -4.44
C ILE A 791 14.19 6.16 -3.62
N GLN A 792 15.41 6.14 -3.07
CA GLN A 792 15.91 7.25 -2.25
C GLN A 792 16.08 8.53 -3.07
N PRO A 793 15.92 9.72 -2.45
CA PRO A 793 16.22 10.99 -3.09
C PRO A 793 17.66 11.08 -3.57
N SER A 794 17.87 11.75 -4.72
CA SER A 794 19.19 11.80 -5.35
C SER A 794 20.23 12.58 -4.53
N TYR A 795 19.78 13.52 -3.71
CA TYR A 795 20.66 14.30 -2.84
C TYR A 795 21.16 13.52 -1.61
N ARG A 796 20.39 12.53 -1.11
CA ARG A 796 20.85 11.64 -0.03
C ARG A 796 21.92 10.64 -0.49
N ARG A 797 22.02 10.33 -1.79
CA ARG A 797 23.06 9.47 -2.35
C ARG A 797 24.45 10.11 -2.38
N LYS A 798 24.53 11.45 -2.50
CA LYS A 798 25.80 12.18 -2.55
C LYS A 798 26.42 12.39 -1.16
N ALA A 799 25.64 12.13 -0.09
CA ALA A 799 26.06 12.29 1.28
C ALA A 799 26.63 10.98 1.91
N ARG A 800 26.46 9.84 1.21
CA ARG A 800 27.13 8.56 1.53
C ARG A 800 28.37 8.41 0.63
#